data_69a140ebea8e770a9d23423318133293
#
_entry.id   69a140ebea8e770a9d23423318133293
#
_cell.length_a   1.000
_cell.length_b   1.000
_cell.length_c   1.000
_cell.angle_alpha   90.00
_cell.angle_beta   90.00
_cell.angle_gamma   90.00
#
_symmetry.space_group_name_H-M   'P 1'
#
loop_
_entity.id
_entity.type
_entity.pdbx_description
1 polymer ?
#
loop_
_entity_poly.entity_id
_entity_poly.type
_entity_poly.pdbx_seq_one_letter_code
_entity_poly.pdbx_strand_id
1 'polypeptide(L)'
;MEYNFRAIEARWQAYWRAEDVYRVTEDPSRPPYYVLDMFPYPSGAGLHVGHPLGYIASDIFARYKRLRGFNVLHPMGYDAFGLPAEQYAIQTGQHPEVTTAENIRRYREQLDQIGFSFDWSREVRTSDPEYYKWTQWVFIQLFHSYYNNATGKAAPISELIAHFEAEGTKGINVAESEALSFTAEEWRSWDKKKQMQTLMNYRLAYLGETMVNWCAALGTVLANDEVHDGVSERGGHPVEQKKMQQWCLRVSAYAGRLLDSLNDLEWSESLKESQRNWIGKSEGAEVRFPLVGGNGAELTVFTTRVDTIYGVTFMVLAPESDYVPMVTTADQQAAVDEYLAATRRRTERDRLSDRRVSGVFSGSYATNPLTGEAIPIWISDYVLAGYGTGAVMAVPAHDRRDFAFARHFGLPIIQVVVPEGEEATDPATWEESKDSKSGVLINSGIITGLSVTDAIAKMKAHVTSEGLGQVKTNYRLRDAIFSRQRYWGEPFPIYYDAEGIAHTISEDELPLCLPEVDKFLPTSDGQPPLGRAKGWHTAEGFPYELSTMPGFAGSSAYYLRYMDPHNDKALVGRDKNAYWRHVDLYVGGAEHATGHLIYSRFWNKFVYDLGLVVEDEPFRKLVNQGMIQGRSNFVYRIKDTNTFVSLGLKDQYDTTPIHVDVNIVYNDQLDLEAFRAWRPEYATADFILEDGKYICGWAVEKMSKSMYNVVNPDMIVERYGADTLRLYEMFLGPLEQSKPWDTNGIDGVHRFLRKLWGLYYSADGLRVTDTPATKEELKSLHKLIRKVTQDVEQFSFNTSVAAFMICINELQGLKTASREVLQPLLILLAPFAPHIAEELWHAIGEETTIVAAQWPEYDEKLLVEDSFKYPVSFNGKTRFTIELPREASQDEIREAVLSADEAQKWLEGKTPKKVIIVPGRIINIVL
;
A
#
# COMPACT_ATOMS: atom_id res chain seq x y z
N MET A 1 -36.01 -28.09 -11.01
CA MET A 1 -35.53 -27.73 -9.62
C MET A 1 -35.05 -26.28 -9.64
N GLU A 2 -35.50 -25.47 -8.67
CA GLU A 2 -35.12 -24.04 -8.63
C GLU A 2 -33.76 -23.86 -7.99
N TYR A 3 -33.01 -22.84 -8.45
CA TYR A 3 -31.71 -22.45 -7.86
C TYR A 3 -31.90 -21.82 -6.48
N ASN A 4 -31.63 -22.59 -5.43
CA ASN A 4 -31.70 -22.14 -4.03
C ASN A 4 -30.31 -21.90 -3.49
N PHE A 5 -29.73 -20.71 -3.77
CA PHE A 5 -28.36 -20.36 -3.39
C PHE A 5 -28.14 -20.39 -1.87
N ARG A 6 -29.13 -20.00 -1.04
CA ARG A 6 -29.00 -20.01 0.43
C ARG A 6 -28.73 -21.41 0.96
N ALA A 7 -29.51 -22.40 0.51
CA ALA A 7 -29.33 -23.78 0.94
C ALA A 7 -28.02 -24.38 0.42
N ILE A 8 -27.64 -24.06 -0.82
CA ILE A 8 -26.40 -24.51 -1.45
C ILE A 8 -25.19 -23.96 -0.72
N GLU A 9 -25.12 -22.65 -0.52
CA GLU A 9 -24.01 -21.99 0.16
C GLU A 9 -23.84 -22.47 1.60
N ALA A 10 -24.90 -22.56 2.36
CA ALA A 10 -24.86 -23.06 3.73
C ALA A 10 -24.36 -24.51 3.81
N ARG A 11 -24.78 -25.38 2.87
CA ARG A 11 -24.33 -26.78 2.80
C ARG A 11 -22.84 -26.88 2.57
N TRP A 12 -22.32 -26.19 1.53
CA TRP A 12 -20.93 -26.36 1.14
C TRP A 12 -19.97 -25.66 2.07
N GLN A 13 -20.34 -24.53 2.65
CA GLN A 13 -19.56 -23.90 3.70
C GLN A 13 -19.43 -24.80 4.94
N ALA A 14 -20.52 -25.47 5.32
CA ALA A 14 -20.49 -26.44 6.41
C ALA A 14 -19.61 -27.66 6.08
N TYR A 15 -19.71 -28.19 4.85
CA TYR A 15 -18.90 -29.29 4.38
C TYR A 15 -17.40 -28.94 4.38
N TRP A 16 -17.00 -27.82 3.77
CA TRP A 16 -15.59 -27.41 3.69
C TRP A 16 -14.97 -27.20 5.06
N ARG A 17 -15.74 -26.72 6.04
CA ARG A 17 -15.31 -26.62 7.43
C ARG A 17 -15.16 -27.96 8.12
N ALA A 18 -16.15 -28.82 7.96
CA ALA A 18 -16.15 -30.13 8.63
C ALA A 18 -15.04 -31.05 8.15
N GLU A 19 -14.76 -31.03 6.84
CA GLU A 19 -13.74 -31.85 6.19
C GLU A 19 -12.37 -31.16 6.11
N ASP A 20 -12.25 -29.92 6.63
CA ASP A 20 -11.02 -29.11 6.64
C ASP A 20 -10.33 -29.04 5.24
N VAL A 21 -11.16 -28.85 4.19
CA VAL A 21 -10.80 -29.04 2.78
C VAL A 21 -9.61 -28.18 2.34
N TYR A 22 -9.42 -27.03 2.93
CA TYR A 22 -8.38 -26.07 2.55
C TYR A 22 -7.13 -26.12 3.44
N ARG A 23 -7.10 -27.03 4.40
CA ARG A 23 -5.93 -27.24 5.21
C ARG A 23 -4.78 -27.74 4.37
N VAL A 24 -3.61 -27.15 4.57
CA VAL A 24 -2.41 -27.49 3.82
C VAL A 24 -1.28 -27.89 4.76
N THR A 25 -0.52 -28.90 4.36
CA THR A 25 0.74 -29.32 4.99
C THR A 25 1.83 -29.30 3.92
N GLU A 26 3.08 -29.32 4.35
CA GLU A 26 4.22 -29.38 3.45
C GLU A 26 4.30 -30.75 2.78
N ASP A 27 4.07 -30.80 1.47
CA ASP A 27 4.08 -31.99 0.64
C ASP A 27 5.18 -31.87 -0.42
N PRO A 28 6.32 -32.57 -0.25
CA PRO A 28 7.43 -32.50 -1.20
C PRO A 28 7.11 -33.04 -2.61
N SER A 29 6.03 -33.80 -2.76
CA SER A 29 5.61 -34.34 -4.05
C SER A 29 4.90 -33.32 -4.95
N ARG A 30 4.51 -32.18 -4.38
CA ARG A 30 3.79 -31.11 -5.06
C ARG A 30 4.56 -29.79 -5.00
N PRO A 31 4.59 -29.02 -6.09
CA PRO A 31 5.23 -27.69 -6.06
C PRO A 31 4.45 -26.76 -5.11
N PRO A 32 5.11 -26.07 -4.19
CA PRO A 32 4.46 -25.13 -3.31
C PRO A 32 4.04 -23.84 -4.06
N TYR A 33 2.97 -23.21 -3.60
CA TYR A 33 2.56 -21.89 -4.02
C TYR A 33 1.93 -21.13 -2.85
N TYR A 34 2.49 -19.99 -2.50
CA TYR A 34 2.05 -19.20 -1.36
C TYR A 34 1.32 -17.95 -1.84
N VAL A 35 0.00 -17.92 -1.64
CA VAL A 35 -0.88 -16.76 -1.90
C VAL A 35 -1.18 -16.07 -0.57
N LEU A 36 -0.95 -14.78 -0.49
CA LEU A 36 -1.18 -14.00 0.71
C LEU A 36 -1.97 -12.73 0.40
N ASP A 37 -2.97 -12.47 1.23
CA ASP A 37 -3.66 -11.18 1.29
C ASP A 37 -3.10 -10.31 2.41
N MET A 38 -3.10 -9.00 2.22
CA MET A 38 -2.91 -8.10 3.35
C MET A 38 -4.07 -8.29 4.33
N PHE A 39 -3.76 -8.78 5.53
CA PHE A 39 -4.79 -9.14 6.50
C PHE A 39 -5.50 -7.90 7.06
N PRO A 40 -6.79 -8.02 7.41
CA PRO A 40 -7.59 -6.88 7.83
C PRO A 40 -7.26 -6.44 9.26
N TYR A 41 -7.46 -5.14 9.52
CA TYR A 41 -7.62 -4.61 10.86
C TYR A 41 -9.11 -4.74 11.27
N PRO A 42 -9.45 -5.52 12.31
CA PRO A 42 -10.84 -5.81 12.67
C PRO A 42 -11.50 -4.61 13.35
N SER A 43 -12.19 -3.78 12.58
CA SER A 43 -12.99 -2.65 13.10
C SER A 43 -14.40 -3.05 13.45
N GLY A 44 -15.06 -2.32 14.39
CA GLY A 44 -16.41 -2.63 14.87
C GLY A 44 -17.53 -2.55 13.83
N ALA A 45 -17.23 -2.02 12.65
CA ALA A 45 -18.21 -1.95 11.55
C ALA A 45 -18.36 -3.27 10.77
N GLY A 46 -17.41 -4.19 10.91
CA GLY A 46 -17.25 -5.30 9.97
C GLY A 46 -16.71 -4.87 8.60
N LEU A 47 -16.77 -5.79 7.64
CA LEU A 47 -16.38 -5.54 6.26
C LEU A 47 -17.45 -4.71 5.53
N HIS A 48 -17.04 -3.84 4.63
CA HIS A 48 -17.88 -3.32 3.55
C HIS A 48 -17.50 -3.96 2.22
N VAL A 49 -18.34 -3.82 1.18
CA VAL A 49 -18.14 -4.48 -0.13
C VAL A 49 -16.80 -4.15 -0.82
N GLY A 50 -16.09 -3.13 -0.40
CA GLY A 50 -14.76 -2.83 -0.93
C GLY A 50 -13.64 -3.71 -0.41
N HIS A 51 -13.78 -4.31 0.77
CA HIS A 51 -12.76 -5.17 1.35
C HIS A 51 -12.58 -6.51 0.61
N PRO A 52 -13.66 -7.22 0.20
CA PRO A 52 -13.52 -8.51 -0.43
C PRO A 52 -12.88 -8.49 -1.81
N LEU A 53 -12.80 -7.35 -2.49
CA LEU A 53 -12.29 -7.26 -3.87
C LEU A 53 -10.92 -7.96 -4.05
N GLY A 54 -9.96 -7.61 -3.21
CA GLY A 54 -8.63 -8.24 -3.22
C GLY A 54 -8.69 -9.70 -2.81
N TYR A 55 -9.47 -10.02 -1.78
CA TYR A 55 -9.61 -11.39 -1.26
C TYR A 55 -10.28 -12.33 -2.27
N ILE A 56 -11.26 -11.85 -3.03
CA ILE A 56 -11.89 -12.64 -4.10
C ILE A 56 -10.88 -12.90 -5.22
N ALA A 57 -10.11 -11.88 -5.61
CA ALA A 57 -9.08 -12.01 -6.64
C ALA A 57 -8.00 -13.03 -6.25
N SER A 58 -7.47 -12.95 -5.04
CA SER A 58 -6.47 -13.91 -4.52
C SER A 58 -7.05 -15.32 -4.37
N ASP A 59 -8.30 -15.43 -3.93
CA ASP A 59 -8.99 -16.71 -3.76
C ASP A 59 -9.24 -17.42 -5.10
N ILE A 60 -9.63 -16.68 -6.13
CA ILE A 60 -9.74 -17.21 -7.50
C ILE A 60 -8.40 -17.77 -7.94
N PHE A 61 -7.33 -17.04 -7.74
CA PHE A 61 -5.99 -17.45 -8.13
C PHE A 61 -5.50 -18.66 -7.30
N ALA A 62 -5.74 -18.66 -6.00
CA ALA A 62 -5.41 -19.79 -5.12
C ALA A 62 -6.14 -21.08 -5.53
N ARG A 63 -7.43 -21.00 -5.81
CA ARG A 63 -8.23 -22.13 -6.29
C ARG A 63 -7.73 -22.63 -7.65
N TYR A 64 -7.43 -21.71 -8.57
CA TYR A 64 -6.85 -22.04 -9.86
C TYR A 64 -5.51 -22.78 -9.71
N LYS A 65 -4.60 -22.30 -8.86
CA LYS A 65 -3.31 -22.99 -8.63
C LYS A 65 -3.48 -24.38 -8.02
N ARG A 66 -4.45 -24.59 -7.11
CA ARG A 66 -4.78 -25.93 -6.60
C ARG A 66 -5.21 -26.88 -7.73
N LEU A 67 -6.11 -26.42 -8.61
CA LEU A 67 -6.57 -27.16 -9.77
C LEU A 67 -5.46 -27.43 -10.79
N ARG A 68 -4.41 -26.62 -10.80
CA ARG A 68 -3.17 -26.82 -11.58
C ARG A 68 -2.18 -27.78 -10.91
N GLY A 69 -2.52 -28.34 -9.76
CA GLY A 69 -1.71 -29.33 -9.06
C GLY A 69 -0.70 -28.79 -8.05
N PHE A 70 -0.70 -27.48 -7.78
CA PHE A 70 0.14 -26.89 -6.75
C PHE A 70 -0.36 -27.22 -5.34
N ASN A 71 0.57 -27.28 -4.39
CA ASN A 71 0.27 -27.28 -2.97
C ASN A 71 0.18 -25.82 -2.50
N VAL A 72 -1.04 -25.32 -2.28
CA VAL A 72 -1.29 -23.89 -2.09
C VAL A 72 -1.47 -23.56 -0.61
N LEU A 73 -0.63 -22.66 -0.11
CA LEU A 73 -0.81 -21.99 1.18
C LEU A 73 -1.58 -20.68 0.95
N HIS A 74 -2.80 -20.59 1.49
CA HIS A 74 -3.63 -19.39 1.46
C HIS A 74 -4.21 -19.12 2.85
N PRO A 75 -3.44 -18.48 3.75
CA PRO A 75 -3.83 -18.24 5.13
C PRO A 75 -4.60 -16.92 5.28
N MET A 76 -5.23 -16.74 6.43
CA MET A 76 -5.85 -15.49 6.84
C MET A 76 -5.71 -15.31 8.36
N GLY A 77 -5.68 -14.06 8.79
CA GLY A 77 -5.60 -13.66 10.19
C GLY A 77 -5.97 -12.19 10.36
N TYR A 78 -5.50 -11.59 11.47
CA TYR A 78 -5.94 -10.24 11.84
C TYR A 78 -4.78 -9.42 12.39
N ASP A 79 -4.67 -8.19 11.89
CA ASP A 79 -3.85 -7.14 12.49
C ASP A 79 -4.66 -6.50 13.61
N ALA A 80 -4.37 -6.87 14.86
CA ALA A 80 -5.30 -6.69 15.97
C ALA A 80 -4.86 -5.62 16.99
N PHE A 81 -3.64 -5.09 16.89
CA PHE A 81 -3.20 -3.94 17.67
C PHE A 81 -3.49 -2.62 16.95
N GLY A 82 -3.67 -1.55 17.69
CA GLY A 82 -3.77 -0.21 17.13
C GLY A 82 -4.68 0.75 17.88
N LEU A 83 -4.60 2.00 17.49
CA LEU A 83 -5.29 3.14 18.11
C LEU A 83 -6.82 3.03 18.12
N PRO A 84 -7.51 2.48 17.09
CA PRO A 84 -8.99 2.43 17.12
C PRO A 84 -9.58 1.65 18.28
N ALA A 85 -9.03 0.49 18.60
CA ALA A 85 -9.49 -0.32 19.73
C ALA A 85 -9.19 0.34 21.06
N GLU A 86 -8.04 0.99 21.19
CA GLU A 86 -7.67 1.73 22.40
C GLU A 86 -8.59 2.95 22.62
N GLN A 87 -8.89 3.71 21.60
CA GLN A 87 -9.80 4.86 21.67
C GLN A 87 -11.22 4.44 22.11
N TYR A 88 -11.71 3.32 21.59
CA TYR A 88 -12.98 2.76 22.03
C TYR A 88 -12.91 2.33 23.50
N ALA A 89 -11.81 1.71 23.92
CA ALA A 89 -11.57 1.35 25.31
C ALA A 89 -11.54 2.57 26.26
N ILE A 90 -10.92 3.67 25.84
CA ILE A 90 -10.90 4.94 26.58
C ILE A 90 -12.31 5.49 26.77
N GLN A 91 -13.15 5.42 25.73
CA GLN A 91 -14.51 5.94 25.75
C GLN A 91 -15.47 5.09 26.60
N THR A 92 -15.32 3.78 26.56
CA THR A 92 -16.28 2.82 27.14
C THR A 92 -15.81 2.20 28.46
N GLY A 93 -14.50 2.25 28.75
CA GLY A 93 -13.88 1.51 29.85
C GLY A 93 -13.74 0.01 29.61
N GLN A 94 -14.14 -0.48 28.42
CA GLN A 94 -14.00 -1.91 28.07
C GLN A 94 -12.56 -2.20 27.65
N HIS A 95 -12.01 -3.35 28.08
CA HIS A 95 -10.66 -3.75 27.68
C HIS A 95 -10.55 -3.93 26.15
N PRO A 96 -9.49 -3.42 25.49
CA PRO A 96 -9.36 -3.48 24.03
C PRO A 96 -9.42 -4.90 23.46
N GLU A 97 -8.93 -5.88 24.19
CA GLU A 97 -8.95 -7.31 23.81
C GLU A 97 -10.37 -7.83 23.59
N VAL A 98 -11.33 -7.46 24.45
CA VAL A 98 -12.74 -7.89 24.35
C VAL A 98 -13.34 -7.37 23.06
N THR A 99 -13.20 -6.07 22.81
CA THR A 99 -13.70 -5.44 21.57
C THR A 99 -13.05 -6.04 20.34
N THR A 100 -11.73 -6.26 20.40
CA THR A 100 -10.98 -6.86 19.29
C THR A 100 -11.46 -8.27 19.01
N ALA A 101 -11.68 -9.10 20.04
CA ALA A 101 -12.18 -10.46 19.87
C ALA A 101 -13.59 -10.50 19.25
N GLU A 102 -14.48 -9.59 19.66
CA GLU A 102 -15.82 -9.46 19.07
C GLU A 102 -15.75 -9.06 17.58
N ASN A 103 -14.88 -8.10 17.25
CA ASN A 103 -14.68 -7.66 15.89
C ASN A 103 -14.08 -8.77 15.01
N ILE A 104 -13.12 -9.52 15.52
CA ILE A 104 -12.53 -10.67 14.81
C ILE A 104 -13.61 -11.72 14.52
N ARG A 105 -14.46 -12.05 15.51
CA ARG A 105 -15.56 -12.98 15.31
C ARG A 105 -16.49 -12.52 14.19
N ARG A 106 -16.84 -11.23 14.16
CA ARG A 106 -17.67 -10.63 13.12
C ARG A 106 -17.03 -10.71 11.73
N TYR A 107 -15.74 -10.38 11.63
CA TYR A 107 -14.99 -10.48 10.36
C TYR A 107 -14.93 -11.93 9.89
N ARG A 108 -14.67 -12.87 10.80
CA ARG A 108 -14.63 -14.30 10.47
C ARG A 108 -15.96 -14.80 9.91
N GLU A 109 -17.07 -14.43 10.54
CA GLU A 109 -18.41 -14.78 10.05
C GLU A 109 -18.67 -14.26 8.64
N GLN A 110 -18.29 -13.02 8.36
CA GLN A 110 -18.44 -12.42 7.03
C GLN A 110 -17.54 -13.09 5.97
N LEU A 111 -16.30 -13.39 6.31
CA LEU A 111 -15.38 -14.09 5.40
C LEU A 111 -15.86 -15.53 5.12
N ASP A 112 -16.33 -16.24 6.13
CA ASP A 112 -16.88 -17.58 5.97
C ASP A 112 -18.12 -17.59 5.05
N GLN A 113 -18.99 -16.58 5.16
CA GLN A 113 -20.18 -16.44 4.31
C GLN A 113 -19.84 -16.19 2.82
N ILE A 114 -18.72 -15.53 2.52
CA ILE A 114 -18.27 -15.29 1.15
C ILE A 114 -17.64 -16.56 0.55
N GLY A 115 -17.26 -17.53 1.35
CA GLY A 115 -16.79 -18.84 0.93
C GLY A 115 -15.36 -18.86 0.41
N PHE A 116 -14.46 -18.17 1.10
CA PHE A 116 -13.02 -18.19 0.78
C PHE A 116 -12.34 -19.53 1.08
N SER A 117 -11.30 -19.85 0.34
CA SER A 117 -10.49 -21.06 0.52
C SER A 117 -9.30 -20.85 1.48
N PHE A 118 -9.49 -20.10 2.56
CA PHE A 118 -8.46 -19.88 3.55
C PHE A 118 -8.19 -21.11 4.40
N ASP A 119 -6.91 -21.37 4.67
CA ASP A 119 -6.50 -22.34 5.69
C ASP A 119 -6.55 -21.70 7.08
N TRP A 120 -7.67 -21.82 7.74
CA TRP A 120 -7.90 -21.25 9.07
C TRP A 120 -7.10 -21.94 10.19
N SER A 121 -6.55 -23.12 9.96
CA SER A 121 -5.64 -23.75 10.92
C SER A 121 -4.36 -22.95 11.14
N ARG A 122 -4.09 -22.00 10.26
CA ARG A 122 -2.92 -21.12 10.30
C ARG A 122 -3.26 -19.67 10.67
N GLU A 123 -4.46 -19.43 11.21
CA GLU A 123 -4.87 -18.10 11.68
C GLU A 123 -3.86 -17.53 12.67
N VAL A 124 -3.50 -16.26 12.50
CA VAL A 124 -2.72 -15.50 13.45
C VAL A 124 -3.43 -14.20 13.82
N ARG A 125 -3.18 -13.73 15.04
CA ARG A 125 -3.65 -12.44 15.55
C ARG A 125 -2.46 -11.72 16.15
N THR A 126 -2.16 -10.53 15.69
CA THR A 126 -0.96 -9.82 16.15
C THR A 126 -1.01 -9.45 17.63
N SER A 127 -2.20 -9.41 18.25
CA SER A 127 -2.40 -9.14 19.66
C SER A 127 -2.28 -10.36 20.58
N ASP A 128 -2.18 -11.56 20.02
CA ASP A 128 -2.01 -12.77 20.83
C ASP A 128 -0.55 -12.86 21.36
N PRO A 129 -0.36 -13.14 22.67
CA PRO A 129 0.99 -13.25 23.23
C PRO A 129 1.89 -14.28 22.55
N GLU A 130 1.34 -15.39 22.09
CA GLU A 130 2.05 -16.42 21.34
C GLU A 130 2.56 -15.89 19.98
N TYR A 131 1.87 -14.93 19.40
CA TYR A 131 2.28 -14.26 18.17
C TYR A 131 3.32 -13.16 18.46
N TYR A 132 3.00 -12.17 19.32
CA TYR A 132 3.89 -11.04 19.52
C TYR A 132 5.16 -11.37 20.30
N LYS A 133 5.24 -12.54 20.95
CA LYS A 133 6.50 -13.13 21.42
C LYS A 133 7.60 -13.02 20.36
N TRP A 134 7.27 -13.31 19.11
CA TRP A 134 8.23 -13.30 18.01
C TRP A 134 8.55 -11.89 17.50
N THR A 135 7.62 -10.96 17.58
CA THR A 135 7.89 -9.54 17.35
C THR A 135 8.88 -9.01 18.40
N GLN A 136 8.68 -9.35 19.67
CA GLN A 136 9.59 -9.03 20.76
C GLN A 136 10.97 -9.69 20.57
N TRP A 137 10.98 -10.95 20.18
CA TRP A 137 12.22 -11.69 19.93
C TRP A 137 13.06 -11.05 18.82
N VAL A 138 12.45 -10.65 17.70
CA VAL A 138 13.18 -9.95 16.63
C VAL A 138 13.71 -8.60 17.12
N PHE A 139 12.95 -7.88 17.94
CA PHE A 139 13.46 -6.65 18.56
C PHE A 139 14.70 -6.89 19.41
N ILE A 140 14.75 -7.95 20.21
CA ILE A 140 15.94 -8.37 20.97
C ILE A 140 17.11 -8.62 20.02
N GLN A 141 16.90 -9.34 18.92
CA GLN A 141 17.95 -9.59 17.94
C GLN A 141 18.46 -8.30 17.30
N LEU A 142 17.56 -7.37 16.93
CA LEU A 142 17.94 -6.04 16.41
C LEU A 142 18.74 -5.22 17.42
N PHE A 143 18.38 -5.27 18.70
CA PHE A 143 19.11 -4.61 19.78
C PHE A 143 20.53 -5.16 19.94
N HIS A 144 20.73 -6.46 19.77
CA HIS A 144 22.03 -7.15 19.85
C HIS A 144 22.80 -7.19 18.54
N SER A 145 22.37 -6.43 17.52
CA SER A 145 23.00 -6.38 16.20
C SER A 145 23.43 -4.97 15.82
N TYR A 146 24.45 -4.88 14.97
CA TYR A 146 24.85 -3.71 14.24
C TYR A 146 24.90 -4.02 12.74
N TYR A 147 24.99 -3.01 11.90
CA TYR A 147 25.11 -3.20 10.46
C TYR A 147 26.53 -2.94 9.98
N ASN A 148 27.18 -3.95 9.42
CA ASN A 148 28.52 -3.88 8.86
C ASN A 148 28.43 -3.49 7.38
N ASN A 149 28.81 -2.25 7.02
CA ASN A 149 28.77 -1.76 5.65
C ASN A 149 29.74 -2.48 4.72
N ALA A 150 30.87 -3.03 5.24
CA ALA A 150 31.83 -3.75 4.43
C ALA A 150 31.28 -5.10 3.94
N THR A 151 30.49 -5.77 4.75
CA THR A 151 29.82 -7.04 4.38
C THR A 151 28.42 -6.83 3.83
N GLY A 152 27.83 -5.66 4.03
CA GLY A 152 26.46 -5.34 3.65
C GLY A 152 25.41 -6.14 4.43
N LYS A 153 25.71 -6.52 5.68
CA LYS A 153 24.86 -7.37 6.53
C LYS A 153 24.86 -6.95 7.99
N ALA A 154 23.81 -7.33 8.70
CA ALA A 154 23.81 -7.30 10.16
C ALA A 154 24.81 -8.31 10.73
N ALA A 155 25.40 -7.95 11.86
CA ALA A 155 26.32 -8.80 12.63
C ALA A 155 26.08 -8.61 14.14
N PRO A 156 26.50 -9.58 14.99
CA PRO A 156 26.35 -9.47 16.44
C PRO A 156 27.10 -8.29 17.01
N ILE A 157 26.45 -7.50 17.88
CA ILE A 157 27.06 -6.32 18.54
C ILE A 157 28.33 -6.69 19.33
N SER A 158 28.45 -7.92 19.80
CA SER A 158 29.63 -8.43 20.49
C SER A 158 30.90 -8.40 19.64
N GLU A 159 30.79 -8.56 18.32
CA GLU A 159 31.93 -8.42 17.40
C GLU A 159 32.44 -6.97 17.38
N LEU A 160 31.52 -6.01 17.37
CA LEU A 160 31.85 -4.58 17.40
C LEU A 160 32.48 -4.20 18.75
N ILE A 161 31.95 -4.73 19.85
CA ILE A 161 32.53 -4.54 21.20
C ILE A 161 33.96 -5.06 21.23
N ALA A 162 34.23 -6.27 20.73
CA ALA A 162 35.57 -6.83 20.67
C ALA A 162 36.52 -5.97 19.80
N HIS A 163 36.02 -5.39 18.71
CA HIS A 163 36.80 -4.45 17.90
C HIS A 163 37.13 -3.19 18.67
N PHE A 164 36.16 -2.59 19.40
CA PHE A 164 36.39 -1.40 20.23
C PHE A 164 37.43 -1.64 21.35
N GLU A 165 37.40 -2.83 21.93
CA GLU A 165 38.40 -3.24 22.94
C GLU A 165 39.81 -3.35 22.37
N ALA A 166 39.96 -3.75 21.11
CA ALA A 166 41.23 -3.95 20.44
C ALA A 166 41.76 -2.69 19.74
N GLU A 167 40.90 -1.97 18.99
CA GLU A 167 41.31 -0.94 18.05
C GLU A 167 40.54 0.39 18.22
N GLY A 168 39.55 0.47 19.09
CA GLY A 168 38.65 1.62 19.16
C GLY A 168 37.80 1.74 17.88
N THR A 169 37.62 2.93 17.39
CA THR A 169 36.89 3.18 16.12
C THR A 169 37.78 3.10 14.88
N LYS A 170 39.04 2.74 15.01
CA LYS A 170 39.96 2.68 13.88
C LYS A 170 39.55 1.57 12.91
N GLY A 171 39.39 1.94 11.64
CA GLY A 171 39.12 0.98 10.57
C GLY A 171 37.71 0.39 10.53
N ILE A 172 36.76 0.85 11.34
CA ILE A 172 35.36 0.42 11.26
C ILE A 172 34.69 1.03 10.01
N ASN A 173 33.81 0.25 9.41
CA ASN A 173 32.90 0.70 8.37
C ASN A 173 31.53 0.13 8.67
N VAL A 174 30.74 0.87 9.45
CA VAL A 174 29.47 0.43 10.05
C VAL A 174 28.42 1.51 9.90
N ALA A 175 27.15 1.14 9.99
CA ALA A 175 26.07 2.11 10.09
C ALA A 175 26.06 2.72 11.50
N GLU A 176 25.99 4.02 11.58
CA GLU A 176 26.06 4.80 12.82
C GLU A 176 25.16 6.02 12.74
N SER A 177 24.69 6.53 13.88
CA SER A 177 23.93 7.78 13.96
C SER A 177 24.84 8.99 13.83
N GLU A 178 25.98 8.93 14.48
CA GLU A 178 27.02 9.97 14.48
C GLU A 178 28.41 9.35 14.30
N ALA A 179 29.27 10.04 13.56
CA ALA A 179 30.65 9.62 13.42
C ALA A 179 31.43 9.89 14.70
N LEU A 180 31.69 8.84 15.46
CA LEU A 180 32.46 8.91 16.69
C LEU A 180 33.92 8.51 16.45
N SER A 181 34.84 9.08 17.24
CA SER A 181 36.24 8.71 17.22
C SER A 181 36.77 8.55 18.66
N PHE A 182 37.26 7.35 18.96
CA PHE A 182 37.87 7.00 20.24
C PHE A 182 38.85 5.81 20.07
N THR A 183 39.83 5.78 20.96
CA THR A 183 40.83 4.72 20.99
C THR A 183 40.35 3.54 21.84
N ALA A 184 41.03 2.38 21.69
CA ALA A 184 40.80 1.22 22.54
C ALA A 184 41.04 1.50 24.01
N GLU A 185 42.04 2.37 24.34
CA GLU A 185 42.32 2.78 25.70
C GLU A 185 41.19 3.61 26.31
N GLU A 186 40.69 4.59 25.58
CA GLU A 186 39.52 5.38 25.97
C GLU A 186 38.31 4.47 26.21
N TRP A 187 37.99 3.56 25.26
CA TRP A 187 36.87 2.60 25.39
C TRP A 187 36.99 1.80 26.71
N ARG A 188 38.12 1.22 26.96
CA ARG A 188 38.35 0.43 28.20
C ARG A 188 38.33 1.27 29.48
N SER A 189 38.64 2.57 29.40
CA SER A 189 38.57 3.50 30.53
C SER A 189 37.18 3.96 30.92
N TRP A 190 36.21 3.82 30.01
CA TRP A 190 34.84 4.27 30.22
C TRP A 190 34.10 3.32 31.18
N ASP A 191 33.18 3.88 31.96
CA ASP A 191 32.25 3.11 32.74
C ASP A 191 31.24 2.40 31.83
N LYS A 192 30.54 1.43 32.40
CA LYS A 192 29.56 0.63 31.66
C LYS A 192 28.44 1.49 31.04
N LYS A 193 28.01 2.53 31.74
CA LYS A 193 26.97 3.45 31.27
C LYS A 193 27.37 4.14 29.97
N LYS A 194 28.58 4.72 29.94
CA LYS A 194 29.11 5.39 28.76
C LYS A 194 29.32 4.42 27.61
N GLN A 195 29.85 3.21 27.88
CA GLN A 195 29.98 2.18 26.85
C GLN A 195 28.62 1.82 26.24
N MET A 196 27.60 1.57 27.08
CA MET A 196 26.27 1.18 26.62
C MET A 196 25.57 2.31 25.84
N GLN A 197 25.73 3.56 26.28
CA GLN A 197 25.22 4.73 25.55
C GLN A 197 25.92 4.88 24.19
N THR A 198 27.22 4.65 24.14
CA THR A 198 27.98 4.67 22.88
C THR A 198 27.50 3.59 21.92
N LEU A 199 27.20 2.38 22.42
CA LEU A 199 26.69 1.28 21.59
C LEU A 199 25.33 1.60 20.96
N MET A 200 24.50 2.47 21.54
CA MET A 200 23.25 2.93 20.93
C MET A 200 23.47 3.65 19.60
N ASN A 201 24.66 4.22 19.40
CA ASN A 201 25.06 4.83 18.13
C ASN A 201 25.16 3.82 16.97
N TYR A 202 25.26 2.54 17.26
CA TYR A 202 25.54 1.47 16.28
C TYR A 202 24.46 0.40 16.20
N ARG A 203 23.66 0.22 17.27
CA ARG A 203 22.62 -0.83 17.32
C ARG A 203 21.56 -0.64 16.24
N LEU A 204 21.00 -1.73 15.72
CA LEU A 204 19.89 -1.71 14.76
C LEU A 204 18.56 -1.33 15.42
N ALA A 205 18.35 -1.68 16.70
CA ALA A 205 17.31 -1.10 17.55
C ALA A 205 17.98 -0.27 18.63
N TYR A 206 17.69 1.02 18.69
CA TYR A 206 18.37 1.95 19.58
C TYR A 206 17.41 2.98 20.18
N LEU A 207 17.78 3.49 21.35
CA LEU A 207 17.09 4.58 22.00
C LEU A 207 17.77 5.90 21.62
N GLY A 208 17.04 6.78 20.95
CA GLY A 208 17.57 8.05 20.46
C GLY A 208 16.59 9.20 20.61
N GLU A 209 17.12 10.42 20.64
CA GLU A 209 16.29 11.62 20.58
C GLU A 209 15.90 11.91 19.13
N THR A 210 14.61 12.06 18.87
CA THR A 210 14.10 12.37 17.54
C THR A 210 12.92 13.34 17.59
N MET A 211 12.71 14.06 16.49
CA MET A 211 11.53 14.91 16.31
C MET A 211 10.32 14.04 16.00
N VAL A 212 9.25 14.24 16.76
CA VAL A 212 8.02 13.45 16.64
C VAL A 212 6.80 14.35 16.52
N ASN A 213 5.75 13.84 15.91
CA ASN A 213 4.43 14.48 15.88
C ASN A 213 3.70 14.15 17.19
N TRP A 214 3.81 15.02 18.17
CA TRP A 214 3.19 14.83 19.48
C TRP A 214 1.77 15.41 19.50
N CYS A 215 0.80 14.62 19.92
CA CYS A 215 -0.57 15.05 20.16
C CYS A 215 -0.90 14.95 21.64
N ALA A 216 -0.92 16.09 22.35
CA ALA A 216 -1.17 16.13 23.78
C ALA A 216 -2.58 15.62 24.15
N ALA A 217 -3.60 15.91 23.32
CA ALA A 217 -4.97 15.47 23.55
C ALA A 217 -5.14 13.94 23.44
N LEU A 218 -4.36 13.28 22.56
CA LEU A 218 -4.35 11.83 22.41
C LEU A 218 -3.27 11.16 23.29
N GLY A 219 -2.37 11.96 23.88
CA GLY A 219 -1.29 11.48 24.75
C GLY A 219 -0.28 10.57 24.07
N THR A 220 -0.09 10.71 22.74
CA THR A 220 0.75 9.79 21.94
C THR A 220 1.46 10.51 20.81
N VAL A 221 2.51 9.86 20.31
CA VAL A 221 3.17 10.19 19.04
C VAL A 221 2.32 9.65 17.88
N LEU A 222 2.19 10.45 16.84
CA LEU A 222 1.47 10.12 15.60
C LEU A 222 2.46 9.96 14.45
N ALA A 223 2.16 9.03 13.54
CA ALA A 223 2.86 8.91 12.26
C ALA A 223 2.51 10.11 11.35
N ASN A 224 3.33 10.35 10.32
CA ASN A 224 3.10 11.49 9.42
C ASN A 224 1.78 11.40 8.64
N ASP A 225 1.32 10.20 8.35
CA ASP A 225 0.05 9.92 7.69
C ASP A 225 -1.18 10.07 8.61
N GLU A 226 -0.97 10.11 9.93
CA GLU A 226 -2.01 10.38 10.94
C GLU A 226 -2.20 11.88 11.23
N VAL A 227 -1.46 12.76 10.53
CA VAL A 227 -1.49 14.22 10.74
C VAL A 227 -1.79 14.96 9.44
N HIS A 228 -2.82 15.81 9.47
CA HIS A 228 -3.23 16.64 8.33
C HIS A 228 -3.42 18.09 8.81
N ASP A 229 -2.79 19.03 8.11
CA ASP A 229 -2.89 20.46 8.40
C ASP A 229 -2.61 20.84 9.87
N GLY A 230 -1.65 20.13 10.50
CA GLY A 230 -1.24 20.38 11.90
C GLY A 230 -2.19 19.82 12.96
N VAL A 231 -3.17 19.00 12.55
CA VAL A 231 -4.09 18.33 13.48
C VAL A 231 -4.10 16.82 13.23
N SER A 232 -4.46 16.06 14.26
CA SER A 232 -4.64 14.62 14.16
C SER A 232 -5.80 14.27 13.23
N GLU A 233 -5.67 13.24 12.39
CA GLU A 233 -6.76 12.72 11.56
C GLU A 233 -7.97 12.33 12.43
N ARG A 234 -7.69 11.81 13.62
CA ARG A 234 -8.72 11.45 14.59
C ARG A 234 -8.90 12.56 15.60
N GLY A 235 -10.13 13.10 15.66
CA GLY A 235 -10.55 14.11 16.61
C GLY A 235 -10.11 15.53 16.28
N GLY A 236 -9.30 15.76 15.24
CA GLY A 236 -8.88 17.11 14.82
C GLY A 236 -8.07 17.86 15.89
N HIS A 237 -7.32 17.14 16.73
CA HIS A 237 -6.56 17.74 17.83
C HIS A 237 -5.24 18.33 17.33
N PRO A 238 -4.78 19.47 17.90
CA PRO A 238 -3.51 20.06 17.56
C PRO A 238 -2.33 19.10 17.78
N VAL A 239 -1.42 19.08 16.81
CA VAL A 239 -0.19 18.29 16.83
C VAL A 239 0.99 19.24 16.79
N GLU A 240 2.00 18.98 17.61
CA GLU A 240 3.23 19.76 17.67
C GLU A 240 4.46 18.91 17.39
N GLN A 241 5.46 19.52 16.77
CA GLN A 241 6.79 18.91 16.62
C GLN A 241 7.51 19.01 17.97
N LYS A 242 7.90 17.86 18.52
CA LYS A 242 8.57 17.77 19.81
C LYS A 242 9.76 16.82 19.76
N LYS A 243 10.89 17.22 20.35
CA LYS A 243 12.05 16.34 20.51
C LYS A 243 11.78 15.41 21.69
N MET A 244 11.78 14.11 21.43
CA MET A 244 11.50 13.08 22.45
C MET A 244 12.46 11.90 22.29
N GLN A 245 12.79 11.27 23.40
CA GLN A 245 13.51 10.01 23.40
C GLN A 245 12.57 8.88 22.94
N GLN A 246 12.98 8.16 21.90
CA GLN A 246 12.17 7.12 21.26
C GLN A 246 13.03 5.91 20.92
N TRP A 247 12.45 4.72 21.00
CA TRP A 247 13.03 3.55 20.34
C TRP A 247 12.93 3.75 18.84
N CYS A 248 14.02 3.47 18.15
CA CYS A 248 14.14 3.60 16.71
C CYS A 248 14.70 2.31 16.11
N LEU A 249 14.31 2.01 14.87
CA LEU A 249 14.93 0.95 14.06
C LEU A 249 15.75 1.59 12.94
N ARG A 250 17.01 1.15 12.80
CA ARG A 250 17.95 1.65 11.80
C ARG A 250 17.68 1.09 10.41
N VAL A 251 16.49 1.37 9.89
CA VAL A 251 16.05 0.96 8.55
C VAL A 251 16.95 1.58 7.47
N SER A 252 17.46 2.79 7.71
CA SER A 252 18.38 3.50 6.82
C SER A 252 19.65 2.73 6.49
N ALA A 253 20.12 1.84 7.39
CA ALA A 253 21.26 0.98 7.15
C ALA A 253 21.03 0.00 5.98
N TYR A 254 19.78 -0.37 5.72
CA TYR A 254 19.38 -1.28 4.66
C TYR A 254 18.97 -0.56 3.36
N ALA A 255 19.02 0.78 3.31
CA ALA A 255 18.51 1.58 2.21
C ALA A 255 19.06 1.14 0.84
N GLY A 256 20.37 0.88 0.75
CA GLY A 256 21.01 0.40 -0.48
C GLY A 256 20.43 -0.95 -0.93
N ARG A 257 20.37 -1.93 -0.03
CA ARG A 257 19.81 -3.27 -0.33
C ARG A 257 18.32 -3.22 -0.68
N LEU A 258 17.54 -2.39 0.04
CA LEU A 258 16.13 -2.16 -0.28
C LEU A 258 15.94 -1.58 -1.67
N LEU A 259 16.85 -0.71 -2.11
CA LEU A 259 16.78 -0.10 -3.43
C LEU A 259 17.21 -1.08 -4.53
N ASP A 260 18.33 -1.78 -4.35
CA ASP A 260 18.94 -2.64 -5.37
C ASP A 260 18.05 -3.84 -5.69
N SER A 261 17.48 -4.49 -4.69
CA SER A 261 16.63 -5.68 -4.88
C SER A 261 15.24 -5.39 -5.46
N LEU A 262 14.81 -4.12 -5.58
CA LEU A 262 13.57 -3.78 -6.28
C LEU A 262 13.54 -4.26 -7.74
N ASN A 263 14.70 -4.33 -8.39
CA ASN A 263 14.77 -4.72 -9.79
C ASN A 263 14.38 -6.19 -10.03
N ASP A 264 14.55 -7.04 -9.03
CA ASP A 264 14.28 -8.48 -9.08
C ASP A 264 12.82 -8.83 -8.74
N LEU A 265 12.02 -7.85 -8.32
CA LEU A 265 10.63 -8.06 -7.91
C LEU A 265 9.66 -7.91 -9.08
N GLU A 266 8.65 -8.79 -9.12
CA GLU A 266 7.55 -8.74 -10.08
C GLU A 266 6.45 -7.78 -9.59
N TRP A 267 6.83 -6.52 -9.37
CA TRP A 267 5.96 -5.45 -8.92
C TRP A 267 5.72 -4.42 -10.02
N SER A 268 4.61 -3.68 -9.96
CA SER A 268 4.36 -2.59 -10.91
C SER A 268 5.45 -1.51 -10.83
N GLU A 269 5.81 -0.91 -11.97
CA GLU A 269 6.81 0.16 -11.98
C GLU A 269 6.38 1.37 -11.13
N SER A 270 5.10 1.68 -11.09
CA SER A 270 4.56 2.74 -10.23
C SER A 270 4.87 2.49 -8.74
N LEU A 271 4.73 1.25 -8.28
CA LEU A 271 5.02 0.87 -6.90
C LEU A 271 6.53 0.91 -6.61
N LYS A 272 7.34 0.39 -7.54
CA LYS A 272 8.81 0.45 -7.44
C LYS A 272 9.29 1.91 -7.40
N GLU A 273 8.74 2.78 -8.24
CA GLU A 273 9.06 4.21 -8.23
C GLU A 273 8.66 4.88 -6.92
N SER A 274 7.52 4.54 -6.35
CA SER A 274 7.11 5.04 -5.03
C SER A 274 8.15 4.68 -3.97
N GLN A 275 8.65 3.45 -3.96
CA GLN A 275 9.71 3.03 -3.04
C GLN A 275 11.06 3.68 -3.36
N ARG A 276 11.47 3.76 -4.64
CA ARG A 276 12.71 4.45 -5.04
C ARG A 276 12.71 5.90 -4.58
N ASN A 277 11.60 6.60 -4.78
CA ASN A 277 11.43 7.98 -4.36
C ASN A 277 11.42 8.12 -2.83
N TRP A 278 10.83 7.18 -2.10
CA TRP A 278 10.81 7.18 -0.65
C TRP A 278 12.20 6.91 -0.06
N ILE A 279 12.90 5.93 -0.58
CA ILE A 279 14.29 5.62 -0.19
C ILE A 279 15.20 6.77 -0.58
N GLY A 280 15.03 7.36 -1.76
CA GLY A 280 15.61 8.64 -2.20
C GLY A 280 17.13 8.66 -2.16
N LYS A 281 17.78 7.75 -2.91
CA LYS A 281 19.24 7.76 -3.06
C LYS A 281 19.73 9.04 -3.73
N SER A 282 20.69 9.70 -3.12
CA SER A 282 21.38 10.84 -3.70
C SER A 282 22.90 10.75 -3.48
N GLU A 283 23.65 10.96 -4.53
CA GLU A 283 25.11 10.98 -4.49
C GLU A 283 25.61 12.43 -4.59
N GLY A 284 26.33 12.87 -3.59
CA GLY A 284 26.79 14.24 -3.51
C GLY A 284 28.12 14.37 -2.79
N ALA A 285 28.39 15.56 -2.32
CA ALA A 285 29.53 15.88 -1.47
C ALA A 285 29.06 16.53 -0.17
N GLU A 286 29.64 16.13 0.94
CA GLU A 286 29.63 16.91 2.17
C GLU A 286 30.78 17.93 2.10
N VAL A 287 30.47 19.20 2.33
CA VAL A 287 31.46 20.30 2.29
C VAL A 287 31.38 21.06 3.61
N ARG A 288 32.53 21.37 4.13
CA ARG A 288 32.66 22.12 5.40
C ARG A 288 32.83 23.61 5.16
N PHE A 289 32.02 24.39 5.84
CA PHE A 289 31.99 25.84 5.82
C PHE A 289 32.43 26.37 7.18
N PRO A 290 33.66 26.85 7.34
CA PRO A 290 34.14 27.41 8.63
C PRO A 290 33.33 28.64 9.07
N LEU A 291 33.03 28.73 10.35
CA LEU A 291 32.34 29.89 10.92
C LEU A 291 33.33 31.05 11.06
N VAL A 292 32.91 32.24 10.64
CA VAL A 292 33.71 33.47 10.83
C VAL A 292 33.81 33.79 12.34
N GLY A 293 35.04 33.82 12.87
CA GLY A 293 35.28 34.05 14.30
C GLY A 293 34.89 32.87 15.21
N GLY A 294 34.59 31.71 14.68
CA GLY A 294 34.10 30.56 15.42
C GLY A 294 35.14 29.61 16.02
N ASN A 295 36.40 30.03 16.18
CA ASN A 295 37.48 29.25 16.80
C ASN A 295 37.59 27.79 16.31
N GLY A 296 37.44 27.56 14.98
CA GLY A 296 37.51 26.25 14.37
C GLY A 296 36.17 25.51 14.26
N ALA A 297 35.06 26.10 14.68
CA ALA A 297 33.75 25.57 14.42
C ALA A 297 33.34 25.69 12.92
N GLU A 298 32.66 24.73 12.41
CA GLU A 298 32.28 24.67 11.00
C GLU A 298 30.86 24.11 10.82
N LEU A 299 30.21 24.50 9.70
CA LEU A 299 28.95 23.91 9.26
C LEU A 299 29.26 22.88 8.17
N THR A 300 28.75 21.69 8.30
CA THR A 300 28.81 20.66 7.26
C THR A 300 27.53 20.68 6.43
N VAL A 301 27.66 20.76 5.12
CA VAL A 301 26.56 20.80 4.15
C VAL A 301 26.68 19.63 3.21
N PHE A 302 25.58 18.93 2.98
CA PHE A 302 25.47 17.95 1.90
C PHE A 302 24.82 18.58 0.66
N THR A 303 25.45 18.42 -0.51
CA THR A 303 24.90 18.90 -1.79
C THR A 303 25.13 17.91 -2.90
N THR A 304 24.10 17.71 -3.74
CA THR A 304 24.22 16.99 -5.02
C THR A 304 24.73 17.88 -6.15
N ARG A 305 24.72 19.22 -5.93
CA ARG A 305 25.10 20.25 -6.88
C ARG A 305 26.36 20.98 -6.41
N VAL A 306 27.41 20.21 -6.13
CA VAL A 306 28.71 20.78 -5.70
C VAL A 306 29.35 21.68 -6.77
N ASP A 307 28.96 21.53 -8.04
CA ASP A 307 29.31 22.40 -9.15
C ASP A 307 28.88 23.86 -8.94
N THR A 308 27.79 24.10 -8.17
CA THR A 308 27.25 25.43 -7.97
C THR A 308 27.83 26.18 -6.76
N ILE A 309 28.81 25.61 -6.08
CA ILE A 309 29.35 26.15 -4.81
C ILE A 309 29.88 27.58 -4.94
N TYR A 310 30.37 27.98 -6.12
CA TYR A 310 30.81 29.35 -6.38
C TYR A 310 29.66 30.37 -6.44
N GLY A 311 28.43 29.92 -6.59
CA GLY A 311 27.22 30.74 -6.60
C GLY A 311 26.51 30.80 -5.26
N VAL A 312 27.09 30.23 -4.19
CA VAL A 312 26.56 30.30 -2.82
C VAL A 312 26.66 31.70 -2.27
N THR A 313 25.53 32.31 -1.92
CA THR A 313 25.44 33.66 -1.41
C THR A 313 24.96 33.76 0.03
N PHE A 314 24.39 32.69 0.56
CA PHE A 314 23.99 32.55 1.97
C PHE A 314 23.89 31.08 2.38
N MET A 315 23.85 30.84 3.68
CA MET A 315 23.59 29.52 4.28
C MET A 315 22.22 29.55 4.92
N VAL A 316 21.55 28.39 4.94
CA VAL A 316 20.26 28.26 5.61
C VAL A 316 20.26 27.04 6.52
N LEU A 317 19.83 27.24 7.76
CA LEU A 317 19.63 26.18 8.73
C LEU A 317 18.16 25.89 8.92
N ALA A 318 17.86 24.62 9.14
CA ALA A 318 16.53 24.20 9.62
C ALA A 318 16.29 24.77 11.04
N PRO A 319 15.06 25.18 11.39
CA PRO A 319 14.73 25.69 12.72
C PRO A 319 15.11 24.73 13.87
N GLU A 320 15.08 23.44 13.60
CA GLU A 320 15.36 22.35 14.53
C GLU A 320 16.84 21.93 14.56
N SER A 321 17.68 22.55 13.73
CA SER A 321 19.10 22.20 13.63
C SER A 321 19.85 22.48 14.91
N ASP A 322 20.72 21.55 15.32
CA ASP A 322 21.61 21.71 16.47
C ASP A 322 22.66 22.82 16.26
N TYR A 323 22.84 23.29 15.02
CA TYR A 323 23.67 24.43 14.70
C TYR A 323 23.05 25.77 15.11
N VAL A 324 21.72 25.87 15.28
CA VAL A 324 21.02 27.13 15.56
C VAL A 324 21.54 27.84 16.83
N PRO A 325 21.68 27.17 17.98
CA PRO A 325 22.24 27.81 19.17
C PRO A 325 23.69 28.28 19.00
N MET A 326 24.47 27.57 18.19
CA MET A 326 25.87 27.86 17.96
C MET A 326 26.08 29.12 17.10
N VAL A 327 25.19 29.42 16.19
CA VAL A 327 25.28 30.52 15.24
C VAL A 327 24.45 31.76 15.64
N THR A 328 23.54 31.62 16.60
CA THR A 328 22.69 32.74 17.04
C THR A 328 23.48 33.70 17.91
N THR A 329 23.58 34.95 17.45
CA THR A 329 24.24 36.00 18.25
C THR A 329 23.28 36.56 19.29
N ALA A 330 23.83 37.17 20.35
CA ALA A 330 23.04 37.77 21.42
C ALA A 330 22.04 38.81 20.90
N ASP A 331 22.42 39.59 19.91
CA ASP A 331 21.57 40.63 19.30
C ASP A 331 20.39 40.03 18.48
N GLN A 332 20.53 38.82 17.98
CA GLN A 332 19.50 38.13 17.19
C GLN A 332 18.67 37.10 17.99
N GLN A 333 19.06 36.86 19.27
CA GLN A 333 18.44 35.81 20.08
C GLN A 333 16.91 35.95 20.17
N ALA A 334 16.43 37.16 20.44
CA ALA A 334 14.98 37.40 20.59
C ALA A 334 14.21 37.13 19.28
N ALA A 335 14.75 37.56 18.14
CA ALA A 335 14.15 37.37 16.82
C ALA A 335 14.16 35.89 16.40
N VAL A 336 15.24 35.17 16.72
CA VAL A 336 15.38 33.75 16.47
C VAL A 336 14.38 32.96 17.32
N ASP A 337 14.28 33.25 18.61
CA ASP A 337 13.35 32.59 19.53
C ASP A 337 11.88 32.75 19.08
N GLU A 338 11.51 33.96 18.65
CA GLU A 338 10.17 34.23 18.09
C GLU A 338 9.90 33.39 16.84
N TYR A 339 10.88 33.34 15.92
CA TYR A 339 10.76 32.55 14.70
C TYR A 339 10.64 31.05 14.96
N LEU A 340 11.47 30.54 15.89
CA LEU A 340 11.40 29.12 16.29
C LEU A 340 10.05 28.76 16.92
N ALA A 341 9.50 29.64 17.76
CA ALA A 341 8.19 29.44 18.37
C ALA A 341 7.05 29.38 17.31
N ALA A 342 7.15 30.25 16.28
CA ALA A 342 6.16 30.28 15.20
C ALA A 342 6.23 29.03 14.31
N THR A 343 7.42 28.47 14.07
CA THR A 343 7.62 27.33 13.17
C THR A 343 7.35 25.97 13.83
N ARG A 344 7.43 25.85 15.16
CA ARG A 344 7.19 24.58 15.91
C ARG A 344 5.81 23.94 15.67
N ARG A 345 4.82 24.72 15.27
CA ARG A 345 3.43 24.25 15.02
C ARG A 345 3.23 23.73 13.62
N ARG A 346 4.23 23.79 12.75
CA ARG A 346 4.13 23.41 11.34
C ARG A 346 4.74 22.05 11.11
N THR A 347 3.96 21.14 10.49
CA THR A 347 4.47 19.83 10.08
C THR A 347 5.42 19.96 8.89
N GLU A 348 6.27 18.94 8.67
CA GLU A 348 7.14 18.91 7.48
C GLU A 348 6.32 18.98 6.17
N ARG A 349 5.15 18.37 6.15
CA ARG A 349 4.25 18.39 5.00
C ARG A 349 3.75 19.81 4.71
N ASP A 350 3.32 20.53 5.75
CA ASP A 350 2.87 21.92 5.62
C ASP A 350 4.00 22.81 5.09
N ARG A 351 5.21 22.62 5.60
CA ARG A 351 6.40 23.36 5.19
C ARG A 351 6.80 23.11 3.74
N LEU A 352 6.61 21.86 3.25
CA LEU A 352 6.89 21.51 1.85
C LEU A 352 5.83 22.03 0.88
N SER A 353 4.58 22.16 1.32
CA SER A 353 3.46 22.63 0.49
C SER A 353 3.29 24.13 0.46
N ASP A 354 3.76 24.84 1.49
CA ASP A 354 3.61 26.29 1.61
C ASP A 354 4.61 27.03 0.73
N ARG A 355 4.10 28.02 0.01
CA ARG A 355 4.89 28.92 -0.85
C ARG A 355 5.32 30.22 -0.18
N ARG A 356 4.95 30.44 1.08
CA ARG A 356 5.38 31.64 1.82
C ARG A 356 6.86 31.60 2.07
N VAL A 357 7.51 32.73 1.87
CA VAL A 357 8.92 32.92 2.20
C VAL A 357 8.98 33.48 3.61
N SER A 358 9.69 32.77 4.50
CA SER A 358 9.94 33.20 5.87
C SER A 358 11.35 32.83 6.32
N GLY A 359 11.92 33.57 7.22
CA GLY A 359 13.26 33.32 7.76
C GLY A 359 13.73 34.40 8.69
N VAL A 360 14.78 34.10 9.45
CA VAL A 360 15.43 35.04 10.36
C VAL A 360 16.94 34.94 10.22
N PHE A 361 17.63 36.08 10.25
CA PHE A 361 19.09 36.14 10.24
C PHE A 361 19.64 35.70 11.60
N SER A 362 20.62 34.82 11.63
CA SER A 362 21.22 34.33 12.88
C SER A 362 22.20 35.33 13.56
N GLY A 363 22.69 36.30 12.81
CA GLY A 363 23.77 37.22 13.24
C GLY A 363 25.18 36.76 12.86
N SER A 364 25.35 35.52 12.43
CA SER A 364 26.65 34.91 12.10
C SER A 364 26.87 34.70 10.61
N TYR A 365 28.13 34.48 10.26
CA TYR A 365 28.59 34.25 8.88
C TYR A 365 29.44 32.97 8.81
N ALA A 366 29.38 32.30 7.67
CA ALA A 366 30.28 31.20 7.33
C ALA A 366 31.18 31.61 6.18
N THR A 367 32.36 31.01 6.09
CA THR A 367 33.29 31.23 4.98
C THR A 367 33.07 30.19 3.88
N ASN A 368 32.82 30.63 2.65
CA ASN A 368 32.81 29.72 1.51
C ASN A 368 34.25 29.20 1.29
N PRO A 369 34.48 27.88 1.38
CA PRO A 369 35.83 27.33 1.37
C PRO A 369 36.56 27.47 0.02
N LEU A 370 35.85 27.81 -1.07
CA LEU A 370 36.42 27.98 -2.38
C LEU A 370 36.63 29.44 -2.80
N THR A 371 35.75 30.34 -2.36
CA THR A 371 35.87 31.78 -2.68
C THR A 371 36.56 32.57 -1.59
N GLY A 372 36.55 32.06 -0.34
CA GLY A 372 37.03 32.77 0.84
C GLY A 372 36.08 33.86 1.33
N GLU A 373 34.93 34.04 0.71
CA GLU A 373 33.96 35.08 1.08
C GLU A 373 33.16 34.68 2.32
N ALA A 374 32.85 35.67 3.15
CA ALA A 374 31.93 35.51 4.28
C ALA A 374 30.47 35.60 3.78
N ILE A 375 29.68 34.59 4.03
CA ILE A 375 28.28 34.50 3.66
C ILE A 375 27.38 34.43 4.88
N PRO A 376 26.21 35.14 4.91
CA PRO A 376 25.34 35.18 6.06
C PRO A 376 24.63 33.84 6.30
N ILE A 377 24.38 33.51 7.58
CA ILE A 377 23.67 32.31 7.99
C ILE A 377 22.26 32.71 8.41
N TRP A 378 21.28 32.15 7.73
CA TRP A 378 19.86 32.33 7.97
C TRP A 378 19.23 31.08 8.56
N ILE A 379 18.09 31.21 9.21
CA ILE A 379 17.25 30.12 9.71
C ILE A 379 15.93 30.22 8.99
N SER A 380 15.49 29.14 8.35
CA SER A 380 14.23 29.12 7.62
C SER A 380 13.58 27.74 7.60
N ASP A 381 12.27 27.74 7.66
CA ASP A 381 11.45 26.55 7.71
C ASP A 381 11.29 25.79 6.37
N TYR A 382 11.82 26.33 5.27
CA TYR A 382 11.90 25.58 4.02
C TYR A 382 13.03 24.54 4.00
N VAL A 383 13.95 24.59 4.96
CA VAL A 383 14.99 23.57 5.19
C VAL A 383 14.53 22.60 6.27
N LEU A 384 14.70 21.30 6.03
CA LEU A 384 14.31 20.25 6.95
C LEU A 384 15.53 19.68 7.67
N ALA A 385 15.46 19.54 9.00
CA ALA A 385 16.57 19.02 9.81
C ALA A 385 16.92 17.56 9.51
N GLY A 386 15.95 16.79 9.06
CA GLY A 386 16.15 15.36 8.74
C GLY A 386 16.71 15.10 7.35
N TYR A 387 17.01 16.09 6.55
CA TYR A 387 17.65 15.94 5.25
C TYR A 387 19.08 16.46 5.28
N GLY A 388 20.05 15.57 5.08
CA GLY A 388 21.47 15.90 5.15
C GLY A 388 21.89 16.26 6.58
N THR A 389 22.52 17.40 6.74
CA THR A 389 23.04 17.91 8.03
C THR A 389 22.12 18.93 8.71
N GLY A 390 20.94 19.20 8.13
CA GLY A 390 20.07 20.30 8.58
C GLY A 390 20.61 21.70 8.22
N ALA A 391 21.67 21.77 7.41
CA ALA A 391 22.25 22.97 6.86
C ALA A 391 22.32 22.87 5.33
N VAL A 392 22.00 23.94 4.63
CA VAL A 392 21.99 24.03 3.17
C VAL A 392 22.82 25.21 2.71
N MET A 393 23.66 25.01 1.70
CA MET A 393 24.25 26.12 0.96
C MET A 393 23.23 26.62 -0.06
N ALA A 394 22.86 27.88 0.01
CA ALA A 394 21.86 28.45 -0.88
C ALA A 394 22.47 29.02 -2.14
N VAL A 395 21.93 28.60 -3.29
CA VAL A 395 22.37 29.02 -4.61
C VAL A 395 21.18 29.63 -5.38
N PRO A 396 20.85 30.88 -5.11
CA PRO A 396 19.60 31.49 -5.58
C PRO A 396 19.48 31.58 -7.11
N ALA A 397 20.57 31.57 -7.85
CA ALA A 397 20.52 31.53 -9.32
C ALA A 397 19.99 30.20 -9.87
N HIS A 398 20.10 29.08 -9.14
CA HIS A 398 19.90 27.73 -9.61
C HIS A 398 19.04 26.85 -8.71
N ASP A 399 18.33 27.45 -7.74
CA ASP A 399 17.29 26.83 -6.91
C ASP A 399 16.13 27.80 -6.70
N ARG A 400 14.91 27.34 -6.99
CA ARG A 400 13.71 28.18 -6.96
C ARG A 400 13.38 28.73 -5.55
N ARG A 401 13.61 27.94 -4.51
CA ARG A 401 13.32 28.35 -3.13
C ARG A 401 14.37 29.35 -2.65
N ASP A 402 15.62 29.08 -2.94
CA ASP A 402 16.73 30.02 -2.65
C ASP A 402 16.55 31.34 -3.39
N PHE A 403 16.10 31.29 -4.66
CA PHE A 403 15.80 32.49 -5.45
C PHE A 403 14.70 33.34 -4.80
N ALA A 404 13.57 32.71 -4.44
CA ALA A 404 12.47 33.39 -3.79
C ALA A 404 12.90 34.01 -2.45
N PHE A 405 13.71 33.28 -1.67
CA PHE A 405 14.30 33.76 -0.40
C PHE A 405 15.22 34.93 -0.61
N ALA A 406 16.17 34.82 -1.54
CA ALA A 406 17.13 35.88 -1.86
C ALA A 406 16.42 37.18 -2.33
N ARG A 407 15.39 37.04 -3.17
CA ARG A 407 14.58 38.19 -3.63
C ARG A 407 13.82 38.85 -2.49
N HIS A 408 13.24 38.04 -1.58
CA HIS A 408 12.48 38.57 -0.44
C HIS A 408 13.35 39.32 0.54
N PHE A 409 14.55 38.83 0.84
CA PHE A 409 15.45 39.40 1.80
C PHE A 409 16.55 40.29 1.21
N GLY A 410 16.53 40.53 -0.12
CA GLY A 410 17.51 41.40 -0.81
C GLY A 410 18.94 40.83 -0.82
N LEU A 411 19.10 39.52 -0.85
CA LEU A 411 20.38 38.82 -0.89
C LEU A 411 20.92 38.74 -2.31
N PRO A 412 22.29 38.69 -2.49
CA PRO A 412 22.91 38.58 -3.83
C PRO A 412 22.52 37.31 -4.56
N ILE A 413 22.44 37.39 -5.91
CA ILE A 413 22.20 36.25 -6.79
C ILE A 413 23.32 36.23 -7.84
N ILE A 414 24.05 35.11 -7.93
CA ILE A 414 25.21 34.95 -8.81
C ILE A 414 24.94 33.79 -9.77
N GLN A 415 24.91 34.11 -11.07
CA GLN A 415 24.80 33.06 -12.09
C GLN A 415 26.11 32.28 -12.21
N VAL A 416 26.07 30.97 -12.04
CA VAL A 416 27.22 30.08 -12.23
C VAL A 416 27.00 28.99 -13.27
N VAL A 417 25.78 28.75 -13.69
CA VAL A 417 25.43 27.84 -14.79
C VAL A 417 24.68 28.62 -15.87
N VAL A 418 25.12 28.50 -17.11
CA VAL A 418 24.39 28.98 -18.28
C VAL A 418 23.72 27.75 -18.90
N PRO A 419 22.39 27.67 -18.93
CA PRO A 419 21.69 26.56 -19.55
C PRO A 419 22.07 26.38 -21.01
N GLU A 420 21.95 25.14 -21.52
CA GLU A 420 22.30 24.82 -22.91
C GLU A 420 21.42 25.62 -23.89
N GLY A 421 22.05 26.31 -24.83
CA GLY A 421 21.38 27.14 -25.84
C GLY A 421 21.01 28.56 -25.35
N GLU A 422 21.40 28.94 -24.13
CA GLU A 422 21.21 30.28 -23.61
C GLU A 422 22.50 31.06 -23.49
N GLU A 423 22.41 32.37 -23.27
CA GLU A 423 23.51 33.25 -22.94
C GLU A 423 23.44 33.67 -21.46
N ALA A 424 24.58 34.07 -20.91
CA ALA A 424 24.66 34.63 -19.58
C ALA A 424 23.86 35.95 -19.51
N THR A 425 23.05 36.10 -18.46
CA THR A 425 22.21 37.29 -18.27
C THR A 425 22.34 37.81 -16.85
N ASP A 426 21.98 39.07 -16.62
CA ASP A 426 22.03 39.68 -15.29
C ASP A 426 20.90 39.08 -14.42
N PRO A 427 21.23 38.37 -13.32
CA PRO A 427 20.22 37.80 -12.40
C PRO A 427 19.25 38.81 -11.79
N ALA A 428 19.63 40.11 -11.74
CA ALA A 428 18.76 41.16 -11.23
C ALA A 428 17.48 41.34 -12.09
N THR A 429 17.53 40.89 -13.36
CA THR A 429 16.43 41.00 -14.31
C THR A 429 15.54 39.75 -14.34
N TRP A 430 15.88 38.69 -13.59
CA TRP A 430 15.17 37.43 -13.63
C TRP A 430 13.88 37.47 -12.81
N GLU A 431 12.86 36.82 -13.32
CA GLU A 431 11.60 36.58 -12.59
C GLU A 431 11.62 35.25 -11.81
N GLU A 432 12.42 34.29 -12.26
CA GLU A 432 12.58 32.97 -11.65
C GLU A 432 14.04 32.48 -11.79
N SER A 433 14.40 31.48 -10.98
CA SER A 433 15.72 30.82 -11.06
C SER A 433 15.89 30.01 -12.33
N LYS A 434 17.15 29.77 -12.71
CA LYS A 434 17.51 28.88 -13.83
C LYS A 434 18.02 27.54 -13.29
N ASP A 435 17.11 26.64 -12.96
CA ASP A 435 17.37 25.36 -12.29
C ASP A 435 17.89 24.27 -13.25
N SER A 436 18.68 24.63 -14.24
CA SER A 436 19.18 23.69 -15.26
C SER A 436 20.15 22.67 -14.69
N LYS A 437 19.96 21.40 -15.08
CA LYS A 437 20.91 20.29 -14.83
C LYS A 437 21.89 20.06 -15.94
N SER A 438 21.83 20.84 -17.03
CA SER A 438 22.74 20.83 -18.16
C SER A 438 23.17 22.27 -18.50
N GLY A 439 24.32 22.45 -19.13
CA GLY A 439 24.87 23.75 -19.48
C GLY A 439 26.36 23.86 -19.17
N VAL A 440 26.84 25.09 -19.18
CA VAL A 440 28.26 25.42 -19.02
C VAL A 440 28.46 26.31 -17.78
N LEU A 441 29.48 26.02 -16.99
CA LEU A 441 29.84 26.78 -15.79
C LEU A 441 30.51 28.09 -16.14
N ILE A 442 30.09 29.18 -15.49
CA ILE A 442 30.70 30.52 -15.55
C ILE A 442 30.94 31.01 -14.10
N ASN A 443 31.79 31.99 -13.90
CA ASN A 443 32.10 32.58 -12.57
C ASN A 443 32.47 31.54 -11.50
N SER A 444 33.07 30.42 -11.90
CA SER A 444 33.18 29.21 -11.06
C SER A 444 34.64 28.72 -10.95
N GLY A 445 35.60 29.65 -10.87
CA GLY A 445 37.00 29.32 -10.62
C GLY A 445 37.52 28.17 -11.48
N ILE A 446 37.98 27.09 -10.81
CA ILE A 446 38.63 25.93 -11.47
C ILE A 446 37.71 25.10 -12.38
N ILE A 447 36.41 25.31 -12.32
CA ILE A 447 35.42 24.59 -13.13
C ILE A 447 34.75 25.47 -14.20
N THR A 448 35.14 26.73 -14.31
CA THR A 448 34.63 27.63 -15.35
C THR A 448 34.90 27.03 -16.75
N GLY A 449 33.86 27.02 -17.61
CA GLY A 449 33.93 26.50 -18.97
C GLY A 449 33.62 24.99 -19.10
N LEU A 450 33.49 24.26 -18.00
CA LEU A 450 33.13 22.86 -18.01
C LEU A 450 31.60 22.67 -18.13
N SER A 451 31.22 21.52 -18.66
CA SER A 451 29.80 21.05 -18.53
C SER A 451 29.43 20.80 -17.08
N VAL A 452 28.15 20.89 -16.74
CA VAL A 452 27.65 20.58 -15.38
C VAL A 452 28.11 19.20 -14.91
N THR A 453 28.07 18.19 -15.76
CA THR A 453 28.49 16.81 -15.42
C THR A 453 29.99 16.74 -15.10
N ASP A 454 30.84 17.33 -15.94
CA ASP A 454 32.30 17.33 -15.72
C ASP A 454 32.69 18.18 -14.52
N ALA A 455 31.96 19.27 -14.29
CA ALA A 455 32.16 20.16 -13.13
C ALA A 455 31.82 19.43 -11.82
N ILE A 456 30.72 18.68 -11.75
CA ILE A 456 30.37 17.87 -10.57
C ILE A 456 31.47 16.84 -10.28
N ALA A 457 31.92 16.10 -11.30
CA ALA A 457 32.97 15.10 -11.14
C ALA A 457 34.29 15.73 -10.66
N LYS A 458 34.70 16.85 -11.26
CA LYS A 458 35.92 17.56 -10.88
C LYS A 458 35.81 18.14 -9.48
N MET A 459 34.66 18.70 -9.10
CA MET A 459 34.47 19.28 -7.77
C MET A 459 34.42 18.21 -6.68
N LYS A 460 33.81 17.04 -6.91
CA LYS A 460 33.85 15.90 -5.99
C LYS A 460 35.31 15.47 -5.70
N ALA A 461 36.11 15.36 -6.75
CA ALA A 461 37.54 15.03 -6.61
C ALA A 461 38.31 16.13 -5.86
N HIS A 462 38.07 17.39 -6.17
CA HIS A 462 38.75 18.55 -5.54
C HIS A 462 38.42 18.68 -4.06
N VAL A 463 37.14 18.60 -3.69
CA VAL A 463 36.67 18.65 -2.29
C VAL A 463 37.37 17.58 -1.44
N THR A 464 37.54 16.38 -2.01
CA THR A 464 38.20 15.25 -1.31
C THR A 464 39.71 15.48 -1.21
N SER A 465 40.37 15.87 -2.31
CA SER A 465 41.84 16.02 -2.33
C SER A 465 42.33 17.18 -1.45
N GLU A 466 41.58 18.28 -1.41
CA GLU A 466 41.92 19.45 -0.60
C GLU A 466 41.44 19.33 0.85
N GLY A 467 40.83 18.22 1.22
CA GLY A 467 40.33 18.00 2.60
C GLY A 467 39.19 18.96 3.00
N LEU A 468 38.47 19.52 2.03
CA LEU A 468 37.31 20.39 2.26
C LEU A 468 36.05 19.65 2.65
N GLY A 469 36.05 18.35 2.44
CA GLY A 469 34.90 17.49 2.69
C GLY A 469 35.09 16.07 2.13
N GLN A 470 34.01 15.40 1.83
CA GLN A 470 34.02 14.02 1.30
C GLN A 470 32.84 13.75 0.35
N VAL A 471 33.03 12.81 -0.56
CA VAL A 471 31.94 12.29 -1.39
C VAL A 471 31.10 11.32 -0.55
N LYS A 472 29.79 11.46 -0.60
CA LYS A 472 28.86 10.66 0.20
C LYS A 472 27.61 10.31 -0.56
N THR A 473 27.13 9.09 -0.35
CA THR A 473 25.79 8.67 -0.74
C THR A 473 24.86 8.85 0.45
N ASN A 474 23.83 9.63 0.27
CA ASN A 474 22.78 9.82 1.25
C ASN A 474 21.47 9.20 0.76
N TYR A 475 20.66 8.82 1.72
CA TYR A 475 19.30 8.35 1.49
C TYR A 475 18.31 9.25 2.23
N ARG A 476 17.14 9.48 1.61
CA ARG A 476 16.03 10.21 2.26
C ARG A 476 15.36 9.35 3.32
N LEU A 477 15.40 8.01 3.14
CA LEU A 477 14.86 7.05 4.09
C LEU A 477 15.46 7.30 5.48
N ARG A 478 14.59 7.53 6.44
CA ARG A 478 14.96 7.75 7.85
C ARG A 478 14.73 6.47 8.64
N ASP A 479 15.39 6.42 9.79
CA ASP A 479 15.12 5.38 10.78
C ASP A 479 13.67 5.43 11.25
N ALA A 480 13.09 4.29 11.49
CA ALA A 480 11.70 4.19 11.92
C ALA A 480 11.58 4.56 13.40
N ILE A 481 10.72 5.52 13.71
CA ILE A 481 10.30 5.79 15.09
C ILE A 481 9.41 4.63 15.53
N PHE A 482 9.89 3.88 16.52
CA PHE A 482 9.31 2.58 16.88
C PHE A 482 8.58 2.57 18.22
N SER A 483 8.58 3.68 18.97
CA SER A 483 7.82 3.82 20.23
C SER A 483 6.47 4.47 20.01
N ARG A 484 5.47 3.99 20.74
CA ARG A 484 4.14 4.60 20.88
C ARG A 484 3.77 4.70 22.37
N GLN A 485 3.23 5.83 22.77
CA GLN A 485 2.77 6.07 24.13
C GLN A 485 1.34 5.57 24.27
N ARG A 486 1.15 4.27 24.06
CA ARG A 486 -0.13 3.56 24.03
C ARG A 486 -0.11 2.35 24.94
N TYR A 487 -1.29 1.86 25.32
CA TYR A 487 -1.45 0.59 26.01
C TYR A 487 -1.57 -0.57 25.01
N TRP A 488 -2.42 -0.42 23.98
CA TRP A 488 -2.76 -1.49 23.05
C TRP A 488 -1.75 -1.60 21.92
N GLY A 489 -0.67 -2.27 22.22
CA GLY A 489 0.46 -2.55 21.32
C GLY A 489 1.41 -3.55 21.97
N GLU A 490 2.36 -4.07 21.20
CA GLU A 490 3.37 -5.00 21.72
C GLU A 490 4.26 -4.30 22.75
N PRO A 491 4.39 -4.83 23.99
CA PRO A 491 5.36 -4.33 24.96
C PRO A 491 6.79 -4.51 24.49
N PHE A 492 7.66 -3.55 24.76
CA PHE A 492 9.09 -3.71 24.55
C PHE A 492 9.68 -4.69 25.57
N PRO A 493 10.48 -5.66 25.12
CA PRO A 493 11.17 -6.58 26.02
C PRO A 493 12.43 -5.94 26.64
N ILE A 494 12.24 -4.78 27.25
CA ILE A 494 13.29 -3.90 27.78
C ILE A 494 12.98 -3.52 29.22
N TYR A 495 14.01 -3.58 30.07
CA TYR A 495 14.00 -2.99 31.39
C TYR A 495 15.18 -2.01 31.58
N TYR A 496 15.06 -1.14 32.56
CA TYR A 496 16.10 -0.18 32.90
C TYR A 496 16.67 -0.51 34.27
N ASP A 497 18.00 -0.62 34.36
CA ASP A 497 18.68 -0.87 35.64
C ASP A 497 18.70 0.38 36.54
N ALA A 498 19.32 0.28 37.71
CA ALA A 498 19.41 1.36 38.70
C ALA A 498 20.11 2.62 38.15
N GLU A 499 20.93 2.48 37.12
CA GLU A 499 21.66 3.58 36.47
C GLU A 499 20.90 4.14 35.24
N GLY A 500 19.72 3.59 34.94
CA GLY A 500 18.89 3.95 33.80
C GLY A 500 19.39 3.40 32.47
N ILE A 501 20.22 2.35 32.50
CA ILE A 501 20.71 1.66 31.30
C ILE A 501 19.65 0.68 30.80
N ALA A 502 19.35 0.71 29.49
CA ALA A 502 18.42 -0.20 28.87
C ALA A 502 19.04 -1.60 28.65
N HIS A 503 18.31 -2.62 29.05
CA HIS A 503 18.67 -4.04 28.86
C HIS A 503 17.49 -4.77 28.26
N THR A 504 17.78 -5.79 27.42
CA THR A 504 16.75 -6.76 27.00
C THR A 504 16.48 -7.76 28.14
N ILE A 505 15.24 -8.21 28.26
CA ILE A 505 14.91 -9.39 29.05
C ILE A 505 15.49 -10.65 28.39
N SER A 506 15.60 -11.74 29.16
CA SER A 506 15.99 -13.03 28.60
C SER A 506 14.96 -13.54 27.59
N GLU A 507 15.42 -14.21 26.53
CA GLU A 507 14.52 -14.81 25.53
C GLU A 507 13.57 -15.85 26.15
N ASP A 508 14.00 -16.52 27.23
CA ASP A 508 13.18 -17.49 27.98
C ASP A 508 12.01 -16.85 28.74
N GLU A 509 12.06 -15.55 28.97
CA GLU A 509 10.99 -14.78 29.64
C GLU A 509 9.94 -14.27 28.67
N LEU A 510 10.12 -14.47 27.36
CA LEU A 510 9.14 -14.10 26.35
C LEU A 510 7.93 -15.07 26.32
N PRO A 511 6.73 -14.55 26.07
CA PRO A 511 6.35 -13.16 25.84
C PRO A 511 6.27 -12.33 27.11
N LEU A 512 6.72 -11.07 27.08
CA LEU A 512 6.38 -10.08 28.09
C LEU A 512 4.95 -9.59 27.77
N CYS A 513 3.97 -10.05 28.55
CA CYS A 513 2.56 -9.76 28.31
C CYS A 513 2.16 -8.38 28.80
N LEU A 514 1.14 -7.77 28.13
CA LEU A 514 0.52 -6.55 28.61
C LEU A 514 -0.07 -6.70 30.01
N PRO A 515 0.20 -5.76 30.94
CA PRO A 515 -0.33 -5.82 32.30
C PRO A 515 -1.74 -5.24 32.36
N GLU A 516 -2.46 -5.58 33.44
CA GLU A 516 -3.70 -4.88 33.78
C GLU A 516 -3.45 -3.45 34.19
N VAL A 517 -4.31 -2.53 33.74
CA VAL A 517 -4.29 -1.11 34.10
C VAL A 517 -5.70 -0.66 34.51
N ASP A 518 -5.78 0.35 35.37
CA ASP A 518 -7.05 0.92 35.83
C ASP A 518 -7.73 1.78 34.74
N LYS A 519 -6.95 2.40 33.87
CA LYS A 519 -7.41 3.24 32.74
C LYS A 519 -6.41 3.18 31.60
N PHE A 520 -6.90 3.33 30.38
CA PHE A 520 -6.06 3.36 29.15
C PHE A 520 -5.60 4.78 28.78
N LEU A 521 -5.46 5.64 29.77
CA LEU A 521 -5.03 7.03 29.65
C LEU A 521 -3.63 7.21 30.26
N PRO A 522 -2.86 8.22 29.81
CA PRO A 522 -1.61 8.59 30.46
C PRO A 522 -1.77 8.79 31.96
N THR A 523 -0.68 8.67 32.70
CA THR A 523 -0.62 9.02 34.14
C THR A 523 -0.79 10.52 34.36
N SER A 524 -1.02 10.95 35.60
CA SER A 524 -1.19 12.35 35.96
C SER A 524 0.07 13.19 35.71
N ASP A 525 1.24 12.55 35.69
CA ASP A 525 2.54 13.16 35.40
C ASP A 525 2.96 13.02 33.91
N GLY A 526 2.03 12.53 33.04
CA GLY A 526 2.21 12.50 31.62
C GLY A 526 2.97 11.28 31.07
N GLN A 527 3.18 10.23 31.87
CA GLN A 527 3.77 8.99 31.40
C GLN A 527 2.74 8.18 30.59
N PRO A 528 3.21 7.28 29.69
CA PRO A 528 2.32 6.39 28.94
C PRO A 528 1.39 5.53 29.83
N PRO A 529 0.29 5.00 29.29
CA PRO A 529 -0.68 4.20 30.06
C PRO A 529 -0.08 3.03 30.83
N LEU A 530 0.99 2.39 30.34
CA LEU A 530 1.70 1.33 31.06
C LEU A 530 2.31 1.80 32.41
N GLY A 531 2.58 3.10 32.56
CA GLY A 531 3.00 3.67 33.84
C GLY A 531 1.96 3.58 34.96
N ARG A 532 0.70 3.25 34.62
CA ARG A 532 -0.39 3.00 35.58
C ARG A 532 -0.40 1.56 36.10
N ALA A 533 0.35 0.65 35.47
CA ALA A 533 0.38 -0.74 35.85
C ALA A 533 1.09 -0.96 37.19
N LYS A 534 0.49 -1.73 38.04
CA LYS A 534 1.11 -2.16 39.29
C LYS A 534 2.01 -3.37 39.04
N GLY A 535 3.28 -3.30 39.48
CA GLY A 535 4.22 -4.42 39.29
C GLY A 535 4.78 -4.54 37.87
N TRP A 536 4.80 -3.45 37.10
CA TRP A 536 5.43 -3.41 35.77
C TRP A 536 6.95 -3.22 35.89
N HIS A 537 7.62 -4.27 36.41
CA HIS A 537 9.06 -4.33 36.67
C HIS A 537 9.52 -5.79 36.70
N THR A 538 10.84 -6.01 36.58
CA THR A 538 11.46 -7.33 36.69
C THR A 538 11.30 -7.89 38.11
N ALA A 539 11.67 -9.16 38.30
CA ALA A 539 11.68 -9.79 39.63
C ALA A 539 12.58 -9.03 40.63
N GLU A 540 13.65 -8.43 40.14
CA GLU A 540 14.60 -7.60 40.92
C GLU A 540 14.09 -6.17 41.17
N GLY A 541 12.96 -5.79 40.59
CA GLY A 541 12.34 -4.47 40.76
C GLY A 541 12.77 -3.42 39.74
N PHE A 542 13.44 -3.79 38.66
CA PHE A 542 13.80 -2.85 37.59
C PHE A 542 12.59 -2.57 36.68
N PRO A 543 12.29 -1.29 36.37
CA PRO A 543 11.11 -0.93 35.57
C PRO A 543 11.25 -1.37 34.14
N TYR A 544 10.15 -1.89 33.56
CA TYR A 544 10.05 -2.12 32.14
C TYR A 544 9.79 -0.83 31.37
N GLU A 545 10.08 -0.86 30.06
CA GLU A 545 9.72 0.21 29.12
C GLU A 545 8.20 0.49 29.16
N LEU A 546 7.84 1.76 29.14
CA LEU A 546 6.45 2.20 29.25
C LEU A 546 5.76 2.44 27.89
N SER A 547 6.52 2.59 26.82
CA SER A 547 5.96 2.66 25.48
C SER A 547 5.70 1.28 24.89
N THR A 548 4.89 1.22 23.84
CA THR A 548 4.63 0.01 23.06
C THR A 548 5.13 0.17 21.63
N MET A 549 5.27 -0.94 20.91
CA MET A 549 5.64 -0.93 19.51
C MET A 549 4.49 -0.42 18.64
N PRO A 550 4.76 0.13 17.44
CA PRO A 550 3.72 0.55 16.52
C PRO A 550 2.99 -0.64 15.90
N GLY A 551 1.78 -0.42 15.37
CA GLY A 551 0.99 -1.48 14.74
C GLY A 551 1.71 -2.22 13.61
N PHE A 552 2.58 -1.54 12.86
CA PHE A 552 3.35 -2.19 11.79
C PHE A 552 4.43 -3.18 12.28
N ALA A 553 4.72 -3.24 13.57
CA ALA A 553 5.69 -4.20 14.12
C ALA A 553 5.20 -5.63 13.93
N GLY A 554 3.97 -5.93 14.34
CA GLY A 554 3.37 -7.25 14.19
C GLY A 554 3.15 -7.67 12.74
N SER A 555 2.77 -6.73 11.88
CA SER A 555 2.51 -7.01 10.46
C SER A 555 3.79 -7.16 9.61
N SER A 556 4.96 -6.83 10.14
CA SER A 556 6.21 -6.89 9.37
C SER A 556 6.70 -8.31 9.06
N ALA A 557 6.33 -9.32 9.86
CA ALA A 557 6.78 -10.71 9.70
C ALA A 557 5.65 -11.74 9.69
N TYR A 558 4.39 -11.33 9.60
CA TYR A 558 3.25 -12.24 9.71
C TYR A 558 3.23 -13.34 8.64
N TYR A 559 3.73 -13.06 7.45
CA TYR A 559 3.88 -14.04 6.37
C TYR A 559 4.78 -15.22 6.77
N LEU A 560 5.77 -15.02 7.62
CA LEU A 560 6.61 -16.08 8.16
C LEU A 560 5.86 -16.92 9.19
N ARG A 561 5.07 -16.28 10.04
CA ARG A 561 4.26 -16.98 11.05
C ARG A 561 3.19 -17.86 10.42
N TYR A 562 2.61 -17.47 9.29
CA TYR A 562 1.67 -18.33 8.56
C TYR A 562 2.30 -19.62 8.03
N MET A 563 3.60 -19.62 7.75
CA MET A 563 4.30 -20.84 7.35
C MET A 563 4.36 -21.87 8.51
N ASP A 564 4.41 -21.37 9.77
CA ASP A 564 4.61 -22.20 10.96
C ASP A 564 3.98 -21.53 12.21
N PRO A 565 2.65 -21.34 12.24
CA PRO A 565 2.01 -20.46 13.23
C PRO A 565 2.04 -20.99 14.66
N HIS A 566 2.18 -22.29 14.84
CA HIS A 566 2.18 -22.97 16.16
C HIS A 566 3.57 -23.30 16.69
N ASN A 567 4.62 -22.83 16.02
CA ASN A 567 5.99 -23.05 16.48
C ASN A 567 6.28 -22.16 17.70
N ASP A 568 6.53 -22.77 18.83
CA ASP A 568 6.86 -22.10 20.09
C ASP A 568 8.36 -21.92 20.35
N LYS A 569 9.20 -22.48 19.45
CA LYS A 569 10.67 -22.53 19.57
C LYS A 569 11.39 -21.60 18.60
N ALA A 570 10.77 -21.24 17.51
CA ALA A 570 11.34 -20.38 16.48
C ALA A 570 10.27 -19.51 15.82
N LEU A 571 10.67 -18.36 15.28
CA LEU A 571 9.84 -17.49 14.45
C LEU A 571 9.20 -18.28 13.30
N VAL A 572 9.99 -19.13 12.66
CA VAL A 572 9.59 -20.08 11.63
C VAL A 572 10.57 -21.26 11.62
N GLY A 573 10.08 -22.49 11.46
CA GLY A 573 10.92 -23.66 11.30
C GLY A 573 11.70 -23.59 9.98
N ARG A 574 12.96 -24.02 10.00
CA ARG A 574 13.83 -24.00 8.81
C ARG A 574 13.29 -24.84 7.65
N ASP A 575 12.76 -26.00 7.96
CA ASP A 575 12.11 -26.91 7.00
C ASP A 575 10.88 -26.29 6.37
N LYS A 576 10.04 -25.61 7.17
CA LYS A 576 8.85 -24.90 6.73
C LYS A 576 9.21 -23.74 5.80
N ASN A 577 10.16 -22.90 6.21
CA ASN A 577 10.63 -21.81 5.38
C ASN A 577 11.33 -22.29 4.10
N ALA A 578 12.12 -23.37 4.17
CA ALA A 578 12.77 -23.96 3.00
C ALA A 578 11.76 -24.51 1.98
N TYR A 579 10.60 -24.99 2.44
CA TYR A 579 9.52 -25.47 1.59
C TYR A 579 8.72 -24.31 0.96
N TRP A 580 8.20 -23.38 1.77
CA TRP A 580 7.37 -22.26 1.30
C TRP A 580 8.18 -21.10 0.72
N ARG A 581 9.42 -20.91 1.17
CA ARG A 581 10.42 -19.91 0.76
C ARG A 581 9.95 -18.46 0.96
N HIS A 582 9.14 -17.93 0.06
CA HIS A 582 8.60 -16.57 0.05
C HIS A 582 7.11 -16.61 -0.31
N VAL A 583 6.47 -15.46 -0.25
CA VAL A 583 5.12 -15.29 -0.81
C VAL A 583 5.22 -15.17 -2.33
N ASP A 584 4.61 -16.11 -3.06
CA ASP A 584 4.62 -16.11 -4.52
C ASP A 584 3.70 -15.03 -5.10
N LEU A 585 2.53 -14.84 -4.50
CA LEU A 585 1.57 -13.81 -4.85
C LEU A 585 1.09 -13.08 -3.59
N TYR A 586 1.29 -11.76 -3.57
CA TYR A 586 0.81 -10.89 -2.52
C TYR A 586 -0.21 -9.89 -3.07
N VAL A 587 -1.42 -9.86 -2.49
CA VAL A 587 -2.52 -8.97 -2.92
C VAL A 587 -2.86 -7.99 -1.81
N GLY A 588 -2.90 -6.71 -2.14
CA GLY A 588 -3.23 -5.68 -1.16
C GLY A 588 -3.21 -4.26 -1.71
N GLY A 589 -3.57 -3.29 -0.89
CA GLY A 589 -3.68 -1.89 -1.27
C GLY A 589 -2.34 -1.21 -1.58
N ALA A 590 -2.34 -0.31 -2.55
CA ALA A 590 -1.16 0.48 -2.94
C ALA A 590 -0.74 1.51 -1.88
N GLU A 591 -1.62 1.85 -0.93
CA GLU A 591 -1.34 2.75 0.19
C GLU A 591 -0.24 2.24 1.13
N HIS A 592 0.05 0.95 1.10
CA HIS A 592 1.09 0.33 1.90
C HIS A 592 2.48 0.36 1.26
N ALA A 593 2.64 0.99 0.09
CA ALA A 593 3.88 1.01 -0.70
C ALA A 593 5.10 1.51 0.07
N THR A 594 4.97 2.59 0.83
CA THR A 594 6.06 3.26 1.56
C THR A 594 6.07 3.01 3.08
N GLY A 595 5.08 2.27 3.57
CA GLY A 595 4.98 1.86 4.98
C GLY A 595 5.25 0.36 5.14
N HIS A 596 4.18 -0.43 5.27
CA HIS A 596 4.22 -1.87 5.52
C HIS A 596 5.21 -2.63 4.61
N LEU A 597 5.22 -2.38 3.31
CA LEU A 597 6.08 -3.10 2.37
C LEU A 597 7.58 -2.83 2.62
N ILE A 598 7.97 -1.60 2.94
CA ILE A 598 9.35 -1.29 3.28
C ILE A 598 9.75 -1.96 4.60
N TYR A 599 8.89 -1.91 5.62
CA TYR A 599 9.18 -2.54 6.91
C TYR A 599 9.25 -4.05 6.82
N SER A 600 8.35 -4.71 6.08
CA SER A 600 8.40 -6.15 5.85
C SER A 600 9.67 -6.57 5.10
N ARG A 601 10.09 -5.80 4.10
CA ARG A 601 11.34 -6.04 3.36
C ARG A 601 12.57 -5.86 4.24
N PHE A 602 12.59 -4.81 5.06
CA PHE A 602 13.63 -4.60 6.06
C PHE A 602 13.71 -5.76 7.05
N TRP A 603 12.58 -6.15 7.61
CA TRP A 603 12.47 -7.26 8.58
C TRP A 603 12.97 -8.57 7.99
N ASN A 604 12.55 -8.87 6.76
CA ASN A 604 12.98 -10.08 6.06
C ASN A 604 14.50 -10.09 5.79
N LYS A 605 15.06 -8.97 5.34
CA LYS A 605 16.51 -8.84 5.11
C LYS A 605 17.30 -9.04 6.40
N PHE A 606 16.80 -8.52 7.51
CA PHE A 606 17.41 -8.71 8.80
C PHE A 606 17.40 -10.18 9.25
N VAL A 607 16.25 -10.85 9.20
CA VAL A 607 16.18 -12.27 9.58
C VAL A 607 16.93 -13.18 8.57
N TYR A 608 17.04 -12.74 7.32
CA TYR A 608 17.92 -13.39 6.33
C TYR A 608 19.40 -13.27 6.72
N ASP A 609 19.85 -12.13 7.18
CA ASP A 609 21.22 -11.92 7.68
C ASP A 609 21.50 -12.81 8.89
N LEU A 610 20.51 -13.10 9.73
CA LEU A 610 20.60 -14.06 10.83
C LEU A 610 20.60 -15.54 10.36
N GLY A 611 20.39 -15.80 9.06
CA GLY A 611 20.34 -17.16 8.51
C GLY A 611 19.06 -17.94 8.84
N LEU A 612 17.97 -17.23 9.18
CA LEU A 612 16.71 -17.84 9.58
C LEU A 612 15.78 -18.15 8.40
N VAL A 613 15.90 -17.40 7.31
CA VAL A 613 15.09 -17.55 6.10
C VAL A 613 15.99 -17.73 4.87
N VAL A 614 15.46 -18.38 3.84
CA VAL A 614 16.22 -18.73 2.64
C VAL A 614 16.18 -17.67 1.56
N GLU A 615 15.26 -16.74 1.64
CA GLU A 615 15.08 -15.67 0.65
C GLU A 615 15.32 -14.28 1.27
N ASP A 616 15.99 -13.41 0.51
CA ASP A 616 16.27 -12.01 0.93
C ASP A 616 15.05 -11.09 0.79
N GLU A 617 14.11 -11.44 -0.08
CA GLU A 617 12.85 -10.70 -0.28
C GLU A 617 11.63 -11.54 0.12
N PRO A 618 10.65 -10.92 0.81
CA PRO A 618 9.48 -11.65 1.31
C PRO A 618 8.40 -11.91 0.24
N PHE A 619 8.25 -11.02 -0.74
CA PHE A 619 7.14 -11.00 -1.69
C PHE A 619 7.63 -10.94 -3.13
N ARG A 620 7.45 -12.02 -3.88
CA ARG A 620 7.91 -12.11 -5.27
C ARG A 620 7.06 -11.25 -6.20
N LYS A 621 5.77 -11.55 -6.29
CA LYS A 621 4.81 -10.81 -7.11
C LYS A 621 3.82 -10.08 -6.22
N LEU A 622 3.59 -8.81 -6.52
CA LEU A 622 2.60 -7.99 -5.84
C LEU A 622 1.57 -7.46 -6.83
N VAL A 623 0.30 -7.62 -6.48
CA VAL A 623 -0.84 -7.07 -7.22
C VAL A 623 -1.61 -6.14 -6.31
N ASN A 624 -1.73 -4.88 -6.74
CA ASN A 624 -2.55 -3.89 -6.04
C ASN A 624 -3.94 -3.86 -6.68
N GLN A 625 -4.98 -4.15 -5.89
CA GLN A 625 -6.35 -3.92 -6.30
C GLN A 625 -6.70 -2.43 -6.20
N GLY A 626 -7.56 -1.97 -7.10
CA GLY A 626 -8.19 -0.65 -6.97
C GLY A 626 -9.21 -0.61 -5.83
N MET A 627 -9.71 0.57 -5.53
CA MET A 627 -10.74 0.74 -4.50
C MET A 627 -12.15 0.61 -5.08
N ILE A 628 -13.05 -0.04 -4.36
CA ILE A 628 -14.49 0.11 -4.57
C ILE A 628 -14.90 1.42 -3.92
N GLN A 629 -15.38 2.36 -4.74
CA GLN A 629 -15.86 3.66 -4.29
C GLN A 629 -17.35 3.58 -3.96
N GLY A 630 -17.77 4.40 -3.00
CA GLY A 630 -19.18 4.53 -2.65
C GLY A 630 -19.90 5.45 -3.64
N ARG A 631 -21.16 5.17 -3.88
CA ARG A 631 -22.09 6.10 -4.51
C ARG A 631 -22.86 6.84 -3.42
N SER A 632 -22.39 8.04 -3.08
CA SER A 632 -23.10 8.88 -2.10
C SER A 632 -24.37 9.45 -2.70
N ASN A 633 -25.43 9.50 -1.91
CA ASN A 633 -26.68 10.19 -2.28
C ASN A 633 -26.85 11.47 -1.47
N PHE A 634 -27.51 12.45 -2.07
CA PHE A 634 -27.72 13.75 -1.47
C PHE A 634 -29.20 14.13 -1.46
N VAL A 635 -29.61 14.70 -0.33
CA VAL A 635 -30.85 15.46 -0.22
C VAL A 635 -30.52 16.95 -0.12
N TYR A 636 -31.39 17.81 -0.57
CA TYR A 636 -31.15 19.26 -0.65
C TYR A 636 -32.05 19.97 0.33
N ARG A 637 -31.48 20.42 1.45
CA ARG A 637 -32.17 21.14 2.49
C ARG A 637 -32.28 22.63 2.11
N ILE A 638 -33.47 23.19 2.14
CA ILE A 638 -33.67 24.63 1.99
C ILE A 638 -33.11 25.32 3.25
N LYS A 639 -32.27 26.32 3.05
CA LYS A 639 -31.55 27.02 4.12
C LYS A 639 -32.49 27.49 5.22
N ASP A 640 -32.06 27.28 6.46
CA ASP A 640 -32.77 27.64 7.68
C ASP A 640 -34.18 27.02 7.85
N THR A 641 -34.47 25.92 7.15
CA THR A 641 -35.75 25.18 7.26
C THR A 641 -35.51 23.69 7.53
N ASN A 642 -36.58 22.93 7.76
CA ASN A 642 -36.59 21.49 7.75
C ASN A 642 -37.31 20.94 6.50
N THR A 643 -37.22 21.66 5.39
CA THR A 643 -37.81 21.29 4.12
C THR A 643 -36.74 20.88 3.13
N PHE A 644 -36.96 19.77 2.46
CA PHE A 644 -36.04 19.16 1.49
C PHE A 644 -36.67 19.19 0.10
N VAL A 645 -35.90 19.63 -0.90
CA VAL A 645 -36.36 19.75 -2.29
C VAL A 645 -35.68 18.71 -3.18
N SER A 646 -36.47 18.10 -4.06
CA SER A 646 -35.99 17.12 -5.03
C SER A 646 -34.95 17.70 -6.00
N LEU A 647 -34.02 16.87 -6.49
CA LEU A 647 -32.87 17.23 -7.32
C LEU A 647 -33.24 18.20 -8.48
N GLY A 648 -34.28 17.90 -9.25
CA GLY A 648 -34.65 18.70 -10.43
C GLY A 648 -35.24 20.10 -10.11
N LEU A 649 -35.60 20.32 -8.86
CA LEU A 649 -36.19 21.59 -8.38
C LEU A 649 -35.22 22.40 -7.51
N LYS A 650 -34.04 21.85 -7.16
CA LYS A 650 -33.11 22.44 -6.18
C LYS A 650 -32.64 23.85 -6.54
N ASP A 651 -32.47 24.14 -7.83
CA ASP A 651 -31.95 25.44 -8.31
C ASP A 651 -32.97 26.58 -8.17
N GLN A 652 -34.22 26.28 -7.80
CA GLN A 652 -35.25 27.25 -7.49
C GLN A 652 -35.18 27.77 -6.05
N TYR A 653 -34.30 27.19 -5.22
CA TYR A 653 -34.17 27.46 -3.79
C TYR A 653 -32.73 27.64 -3.40
N ASP A 654 -32.49 28.37 -2.29
CA ASP A 654 -31.16 28.39 -1.66
C ASP A 654 -31.03 27.11 -0.83
N THR A 655 -30.27 26.13 -1.35
CA THR A 655 -30.16 24.78 -0.77
C THR A 655 -28.75 24.41 -0.33
N THR A 656 -28.69 23.56 0.69
CA THR A 656 -27.45 22.90 1.15
C THR A 656 -27.58 21.39 0.89
N PRO A 657 -26.64 20.76 0.16
CA PRO A 657 -26.61 19.31 -0.01
C PRO A 657 -26.21 18.62 1.29
N ILE A 658 -26.93 17.57 1.64
CA ILE A 658 -26.67 16.74 2.82
C ILE A 658 -26.59 15.30 2.37
N HIS A 659 -25.53 14.59 2.78
CA HIS A 659 -25.42 13.16 2.58
C HIS A 659 -26.55 12.41 3.25
N VAL A 660 -27.11 11.44 2.55
CA VAL A 660 -28.18 10.58 3.07
C VAL A 660 -27.75 9.10 2.98
N ASP A 661 -28.20 8.30 3.94
CA ASP A 661 -27.88 6.87 3.97
C ASP A 661 -28.34 6.17 2.69
N VAL A 662 -27.42 5.52 2.00
CA VAL A 662 -27.70 4.80 0.74
C VAL A 662 -28.72 3.68 0.91
N ASN A 663 -28.92 3.18 2.12
CA ASN A 663 -29.89 2.09 2.40
C ASN A 663 -31.34 2.56 2.39
N ILE A 664 -31.59 3.87 2.44
CA ILE A 664 -32.95 4.47 2.35
C ILE A 664 -33.19 5.16 1.01
N VAL A 665 -32.32 4.93 0.03
CA VAL A 665 -32.45 5.42 -1.35
C VAL A 665 -32.50 4.24 -2.31
N TYR A 666 -33.49 4.19 -3.16
CA TYR A 666 -33.67 3.14 -4.15
C TYR A 666 -33.89 3.73 -5.56
N ASN A 667 -33.05 3.40 -6.51
CA ASN A 667 -33.05 3.99 -7.86
C ASN A 667 -33.14 5.53 -7.83
N ASP A 668 -32.29 6.15 -7.01
CA ASP A 668 -32.23 7.59 -6.76
C ASP A 668 -33.48 8.18 -6.10
N GLN A 669 -34.48 7.38 -5.78
CA GLN A 669 -35.68 7.81 -5.07
C GLN A 669 -35.53 7.59 -3.56
N LEU A 670 -35.73 8.66 -2.79
CA LEU A 670 -35.70 8.62 -1.33
C LEU A 670 -36.96 7.94 -0.75
N ASP A 671 -36.76 7.06 0.21
CA ASP A 671 -37.84 6.62 1.09
C ASP A 671 -38.09 7.70 2.16
N LEU A 672 -39.21 8.42 2.04
CA LEU A 672 -39.52 9.57 2.89
C LEU A 672 -39.78 9.19 4.34
N GLU A 673 -40.41 8.06 4.59
CA GLU A 673 -40.70 7.60 5.95
C GLU A 673 -39.42 7.08 6.63
N ALA A 674 -38.60 6.32 5.91
CA ALA A 674 -37.30 5.89 6.39
C ALA A 674 -36.39 7.10 6.68
N PHE A 675 -36.43 8.17 5.85
CA PHE A 675 -35.68 9.39 6.11
C PHE A 675 -36.10 10.11 7.38
N ARG A 676 -37.42 10.23 7.62
CA ARG A 676 -37.93 10.80 8.86
C ARG A 676 -37.53 10.00 10.10
N ALA A 677 -37.48 8.68 9.97
CA ALA A 677 -37.08 7.76 11.05
C ALA A 677 -35.56 7.69 11.25
N TRP A 678 -34.76 8.08 10.24
CA TRP A 678 -33.30 7.94 10.25
C TRP A 678 -32.61 8.77 11.32
N ARG A 679 -33.12 10.04 11.52
CA ARG A 679 -32.58 10.92 12.57
C ARG A 679 -33.68 11.73 13.22
N PRO A 680 -33.56 11.98 14.54
CA PRO A 680 -34.58 12.76 15.28
C PRO A 680 -34.86 14.15 14.67
N GLU A 681 -33.83 14.85 14.17
CA GLU A 681 -33.96 16.17 13.56
C GLU A 681 -34.78 16.17 12.27
N TYR A 682 -34.95 15.01 11.62
CA TYR A 682 -35.73 14.87 10.39
C TYR A 682 -37.13 14.31 10.58
N ALA A 683 -37.52 14.03 11.83
CA ALA A 683 -38.85 13.46 12.15
C ALA A 683 -40.03 14.30 11.63
N THR A 684 -39.83 15.62 11.49
CA THR A 684 -40.82 16.59 10.97
C THR A 684 -40.44 17.15 9.61
N ALA A 685 -39.60 16.42 8.85
CA ALA A 685 -39.16 16.91 7.54
C ALA A 685 -40.31 17.00 6.55
N ASP A 686 -40.38 18.13 5.81
CA ASP A 686 -41.26 18.35 4.67
C ASP A 686 -40.50 18.19 3.34
N PHE A 687 -41.21 17.78 2.30
CA PHE A 687 -40.59 17.48 1.01
C PHE A 687 -41.30 18.21 -0.13
N ILE A 688 -40.50 18.80 -1.03
CA ILE A 688 -40.95 19.32 -2.32
C ILE A 688 -40.57 18.28 -3.38
N LEU A 689 -41.59 17.62 -3.91
CA LEU A 689 -41.46 16.46 -4.76
C LEU A 689 -41.49 16.82 -6.24
N GLU A 690 -40.88 15.97 -7.04
CA GLU A 690 -40.89 15.95 -8.51
C GLU A 690 -41.80 14.80 -8.97
N ASP A 691 -42.88 15.08 -9.66
CA ASP A 691 -43.86 14.07 -10.09
C ASP A 691 -44.28 13.07 -8.99
N GLY A 692 -44.44 13.57 -7.76
CA GLY A 692 -44.79 12.76 -6.61
C GLY A 692 -43.68 11.94 -5.99
N LYS A 693 -42.42 12.12 -6.40
CA LYS A 693 -41.22 11.42 -5.94
C LYS A 693 -40.17 12.41 -5.47
N TYR A 694 -39.36 11.99 -4.53
CA TYR A 694 -38.16 12.71 -4.14
C TYR A 694 -36.95 12.04 -4.80
N ILE A 695 -36.30 12.76 -5.71
CA ILE A 695 -35.09 12.29 -6.40
C ILE A 695 -33.86 12.89 -5.72
N CYS A 696 -32.96 12.02 -5.30
CA CYS A 696 -31.68 12.39 -4.70
C CYS A 696 -30.64 12.74 -5.77
N GLY A 697 -29.74 13.64 -5.44
CA GLY A 697 -28.49 13.78 -6.16
C GLY A 697 -27.53 12.62 -5.80
N TRP A 698 -26.44 12.48 -6.56
CA TRP A 698 -25.42 11.49 -6.28
C TRP A 698 -24.03 11.93 -6.75
N ALA A 699 -23.01 11.38 -6.10
CA ALA A 699 -21.61 11.51 -6.51
C ALA A 699 -20.82 10.24 -6.13
N VAL A 700 -19.77 9.97 -6.89
CA VAL A 700 -18.83 8.89 -6.56
C VAL A 700 -17.79 9.44 -5.58
N GLU A 701 -17.72 8.85 -4.40
CA GLU A 701 -16.82 9.26 -3.31
C GLU A 701 -16.17 8.03 -2.66
N LYS A 702 -15.18 8.26 -1.81
CA LYS A 702 -14.62 7.19 -0.97
C LYS A 702 -15.74 6.56 -0.13
N MET A 703 -15.79 5.23 -0.09
CA MET A 703 -16.74 4.52 0.75
C MET A 703 -16.36 4.69 2.23
N SER A 704 -17.19 5.38 2.99
CA SER A 704 -16.96 5.63 4.42
C SER A 704 -18.26 5.88 5.19
N LYS A 705 -18.23 5.64 6.50
CA LYS A 705 -19.39 5.88 7.39
C LYS A 705 -19.83 7.35 7.39
N SER A 706 -18.88 8.28 7.34
CA SER A 706 -19.17 9.72 7.36
C SER A 706 -19.90 10.21 6.11
N MET A 707 -19.78 9.49 5.00
CA MET A 707 -20.46 9.74 3.74
C MET A 707 -21.78 8.98 3.60
N TYR A 708 -22.14 8.15 4.56
CA TYR A 708 -23.36 7.31 4.56
C TYR A 708 -23.53 6.48 3.28
N ASN A 709 -22.42 6.07 2.66
CA ASN A 709 -22.39 5.37 1.38
C ASN A 709 -21.83 3.93 1.52
N VAL A 710 -21.74 3.43 2.75
CA VAL A 710 -21.23 2.07 3.02
C VAL A 710 -22.30 1.04 2.65
N VAL A 711 -21.91 0.05 1.84
CA VAL A 711 -22.72 -1.12 1.53
C VAL A 711 -22.16 -2.32 2.29
N ASN A 712 -22.99 -2.99 3.07
CA ASN A 712 -22.61 -4.16 3.85
C ASN A 712 -22.69 -5.43 2.98
N PRO A 713 -21.61 -6.24 2.90
CA PRO A 713 -21.62 -7.48 2.12
C PRO A 713 -22.66 -8.50 2.60
N ASP A 714 -23.02 -8.51 3.89
CA ASP A 714 -24.03 -9.42 4.42
C ASP A 714 -25.40 -9.24 3.73
N MET A 715 -25.82 -7.99 3.51
CA MET A 715 -27.08 -7.68 2.83
C MET A 715 -27.06 -8.17 1.39
N ILE A 716 -25.93 -8.07 0.73
CA ILE A 716 -25.74 -8.55 -0.65
C ILE A 716 -25.78 -10.07 -0.71
N VAL A 717 -25.06 -10.73 0.20
CA VAL A 717 -25.05 -12.21 0.30
C VAL A 717 -26.44 -12.76 0.65
N GLU A 718 -27.15 -12.13 1.59
CA GLU A 718 -28.51 -12.55 1.96
C GLU A 718 -29.49 -12.44 0.78
N ARG A 719 -29.38 -11.37 0.00
CA ARG A 719 -30.30 -11.07 -1.10
C ARG A 719 -29.97 -11.83 -2.38
N TYR A 720 -28.69 -11.95 -2.72
CA TYR A 720 -28.23 -12.45 -4.04
C TYR A 720 -27.33 -13.68 -3.97
N GLY A 721 -26.78 -14.00 -2.81
CA GLY A 721 -25.81 -15.07 -2.61
C GLY A 721 -24.35 -14.64 -2.72
N ALA A 722 -23.47 -15.43 -2.11
CA ALA A 722 -22.03 -15.20 -2.10
C ALA A 722 -21.41 -15.34 -3.50
N ASP A 723 -21.81 -16.35 -4.26
CA ASP A 723 -21.30 -16.55 -5.64
C ASP A 723 -21.64 -15.36 -6.55
N THR A 724 -22.83 -14.77 -6.37
CA THR A 724 -23.21 -13.55 -7.08
C THR A 724 -22.31 -12.36 -6.69
N LEU A 725 -22.06 -12.16 -5.39
CA LEU A 725 -21.16 -11.12 -4.92
C LEU A 725 -19.74 -11.28 -5.50
N ARG A 726 -19.18 -12.48 -5.44
CA ARG A 726 -17.84 -12.80 -5.96
C ARG A 726 -17.72 -12.48 -7.45
N LEU A 727 -18.66 -12.94 -8.25
CA LEU A 727 -18.68 -12.68 -9.69
C LEU A 727 -18.89 -11.21 -10.01
N TYR A 728 -19.77 -10.52 -9.27
CA TYR A 728 -20.07 -9.13 -9.50
C TYR A 728 -18.87 -8.21 -9.21
N GLU A 729 -18.17 -8.42 -8.11
CA GLU A 729 -16.97 -7.66 -7.81
C GLU A 729 -15.90 -7.79 -8.89
N MET A 730 -15.73 -8.99 -9.42
CA MET A 730 -14.80 -9.24 -10.53
C MET A 730 -15.31 -8.64 -11.86
N PHE A 731 -16.60 -8.53 -12.04
CA PHE A 731 -17.21 -8.01 -13.28
C PHE A 731 -17.19 -6.49 -13.37
N LEU A 732 -17.13 -5.77 -12.25
CA LEU A 732 -17.19 -4.31 -12.18
C LEU A 732 -16.14 -3.59 -13.04
N GLY A 733 -14.98 -4.21 -13.31
CA GLY A 733 -13.92 -3.66 -14.13
C GLY A 733 -12.57 -4.30 -13.86
N PRO A 734 -11.50 -3.80 -14.49
CA PRO A 734 -10.13 -4.27 -14.24
C PRO A 734 -9.77 -4.20 -12.76
N LEU A 735 -9.05 -5.23 -12.25
CA LEU A 735 -8.77 -5.36 -10.82
C LEU A 735 -8.03 -4.14 -10.24
N GLU A 736 -7.05 -3.62 -10.95
CA GLU A 736 -6.17 -2.53 -10.49
C GLU A 736 -6.84 -1.14 -10.52
N GLN A 737 -7.99 -1.00 -11.17
CA GLN A 737 -8.70 0.26 -11.29
C GLN A 737 -9.72 0.45 -10.18
N SER A 738 -9.78 1.68 -9.64
CA SER A 738 -10.88 2.07 -8.76
C SER A 738 -12.19 2.16 -9.54
N LYS A 739 -13.29 1.74 -8.92
CA LYS A 739 -14.60 1.63 -9.58
C LYS A 739 -15.74 1.88 -8.59
N PRO A 740 -16.82 2.53 -9.03
CA PRO A 740 -17.97 2.77 -8.17
C PRO A 740 -18.76 1.47 -7.96
N TRP A 741 -19.28 1.28 -6.75
CA TRP A 741 -20.26 0.25 -6.47
C TRP A 741 -21.65 0.70 -6.96
N ASP A 742 -22.32 -0.18 -7.72
CA ASP A 742 -23.70 0.01 -8.12
C ASP A 742 -24.51 -1.27 -7.83
N THR A 743 -25.31 -1.24 -6.78
CA THR A 743 -26.13 -2.39 -6.38
C THR A 743 -27.12 -2.82 -7.46
N ASN A 744 -27.55 -1.91 -8.34
CA ASN A 744 -28.50 -2.23 -9.41
C ASN A 744 -27.90 -3.14 -10.50
N GLY A 745 -26.59 -3.10 -10.70
CA GLY A 745 -25.89 -3.92 -11.68
C GLY A 745 -25.81 -5.41 -11.34
N ILE A 746 -25.99 -5.77 -10.07
CA ILE A 746 -25.80 -7.14 -9.56
C ILE A 746 -26.84 -8.14 -10.07
N ASP A 747 -28.06 -7.66 -10.41
CA ASP A 747 -29.13 -8.50 -10.94
C ASP A 747 -28.75 -9.24 -12.24
N GLY A 748 -27.89 -8.64 -13.05
CA GLY A 748 -27.38 -9.27 -14.28
C GLY A 748 -26.58 -10.52 -14.00
N VAL A 749 -25.71 -10.47 -12.99
CA VAL A 749 -24.88 -11.58 -12.55
C VAL A 749 -25.74 -12.67 -11.87
N HIS A 750 -26.71 -12.28 -11.06
CA HIS A 750 -27.62 -13.23 -10.43
C HIS A 750 -28.46 -14.00 -11.48
N ARG A 751 -28.96 -13.32 -12.52
CA ARG A 751 -29.63 -13.96 -13.65
C ARG A 751 -28.74 -14.90 -14.44
N PHE A 752 -27.46 -14.57 -14.57
CA PHE A 752 -26.46 -15.43 -15.19
C PHE A 752 -26.34 -16.77 -14.44
N LEU A 753 -26.25 -16.76 -13.10
CA LEU A 753 -26.18 -18.00 -12.31
C LEU A 753 -27.46 -18.85 -12.45
N ARG A 754 -28.63 -18.22 -12.56
CA ARG A 754 -29.89 -18.96 -12.87
C ARG A 754 -29.85 -19.57 -14.25
N LYS A 755 -29.28 -18.92 -15.25
CA LYS A 755 -29.09 -19.49 -16.60
C LYS A 755 -28.13 -20.65 -16.57
N LEU A 756 -27.02 -20.53 -15.85
CA LEU A 756 -26.08 -21.64 -15.63
C LEU A 756 -26.80 -22.84 -15.03
N TRP A 757 -27.55 -22.63 -13.93
CA TRP A 757 -28.34 -23.68 -13.29
C TRP A 757 -29.26 -24.41 -14.30
N GLY A 758 -29.91 -23.66 -15.19
CA GLY A 758 -30.78 -24.15 -16.23
C GLY A 758 -30.11 -25.01 -17.30
N LEU A 759 -28.78 -25.00 -17.44
CA LEU A 759 -28.04 -25.93 -18.28
C LEU A 759 -28.03 -27.35 -17.67
N TYR A 760 -27.98 -27.43 -16.34
CA TYR A 760 -27.90 -28.72 -15.63
C TYR A 760 -29.25 -29.26 -15.19
N TYR A 761 -30.22 -28.42 -14.91
CA TYR A 761 -31.55 -28.80 -14.42
C TYR A 761 -32.69 -28.27 -15.30
N SER A 762 -33.72 -29.10 -15.46
CA SER A 762 -35.02 -28.71 -15.99
C SER A 762 -36.12 -28.94 -14.96
N ALA A 763 -37.38 -28.74 -15.38
CA ALA A 763 -38.53 -29.10 -14.55
C ALA A 763 -38.57 -30.61 -14.22
N ASP A 764 -38.05 -31.43 -15.13
CA ASP A 764 -38.05 -32.91 -15.04
C ASP A 764 -36.81 -33.46 -14.27
N GLY A 765 -35.89 -32.59 -13.79
CA GLY A 765 -34.70 -33.00 -13.07
C GLY A 765 -33.37 -32.68 -13.79
N LEU A 766 -32.34 -33.48 -13.49
CA LEU A 766 -31.01 -33.37 -14.09
C LEU A 766 -31.03 -33.66 -15.59
N ARG A 767 -30.44 -32.77 -16.39
CA ARG A 767 -30.41 -32.86 -17.86
C ARG A 767 -29.12 -33.44 -18.41
N VAL A 768 -28.08 -33.55 -17.61
CA VAL A 768 -26.74 -33.96 -18.06
C VAL A 768 -26.79 -35.42 -18.54
N THR A 769 -26.22 -35.67 -19.73
CA THR A 769 -26.15 -36.99 -20.38
C THR A 769 -24.73 -37.30 -20.84
N ASP A 770 -24.44 -38.56 -21.10
CA ASP A 770 -23.15 -39.03 -21.63
C ASP A 770 -23.12 -39.02 -23.18
N THR A 771 -24.06 -38.32 -23.82
CA THR A 771 -24.07 -38.14 -25.27
C THR A 771 -22.83 -37.32 -25.68
N PRO A 772 -22.06 -37.77 -26.71
CA PRO A 772 -20.91 -37.02 -27.18
C PRO A 772 -21.28 -35.59 -27.58
N ALA A 773 -20.40 -34.65 -27.24
CA ALA A 773 -20.58 -33.23 -27.58
C ALA A 773 -20.44 -32.98 -29.08
N THR A 774 -21.16 -32.01 -29.60
CA THR A 774 -21.00 -31.52 -30.97
C THR A 774 -19.72 -30.70 -31.10
N LYS A 775 -19.25 -30.51 -32.34
CA LYS A 775 -18.07 -29.69 -32.63
C LYS A 775 -18.24 -28.23 -32.15
N GLU A 776 -19.44 -27.68 -32.30
CA GLU A 776 -19.78 -26.32 -31.87
C GLU A 776 -19.75 -26.18 -30.34
N GLU A 777 -20.26 -27.17 -29.62
CA GLU A 777 -20.22 -27.21 -28.15
C GLU A 777 -18.80 -27.29 -27.65
N LEU A 778 -17.98 -28.20 -28.21
CA LEU A 778 -16.54 -28.30 -27.88
C LEU A 778 -15.79 -27.01 -28.20
N LYS A 779 -16.07 -26.38 -29.34
CA LYS A 779 -15.45 -25.10 -29.71
C LYS A 779 -15.76 -24.01 -28.71
N SER A 780 -17.01 -23.87 -28.29
CA SER A 780 -17.42 -22.89 -27.28
C SER A 780 -16.69 -23.13 -25.96
N LEU A 781 -16.62 -24.39 -25.48
CA LEU A 781 -15.88 -24.76 -24.28
C LEU A 781 -14.38 -24.45 -24.38
N HIS A 782 -13.71 -24.85 -25.44
CA HIS A 782 -12.27 -24.68 -25.59
C HIS A 782 -11.86 -23.22 -25.78
N LYS A 783 -12.70 -22.38 -26.40
CA LYS A 783 -12.54 -20.92 -26.37
C LYS A 783 -12.56 -20.39 -24.95
N LEU A 784 -13.51 -20.86 -24.12
CA LEU A 784 -13.61 -20.48 -22.72
C LEU A 784 -12.39 -20.94 -21.92
N ILE A 785 -11.95 -22.20 -22.06
CA ILE A 785 -10.77 -22.74 -21.35
C ILE A 785 -9.56 -21.84 -21.62
N ARG A 786 -9.26 -21.57 -22.89
CA ARG A 786 -8.15 -20.70 -23.27
C ARG A 786 -8.29 -19.32 -22.67
N LYS A 787 -9.46 -18.69 -22.83
CA LYS A 787 -9.70 -17.32 -22.36
C LYS A 787 -9.56 -17.20 -20.84
N VAL A 788 -10.23 -18.07 -20.09
CA VAL A 788 -10.19 -18.01 -18.62
C VAL A 788 -8.80 -18.33 -18.08
N THR A 789 -8.08 -19.30 -18.66
CA THR A 789 -6.71 -19.62 -18.27
C THR A 789 -5.79 -18.41 -18.44
N GLN A 790 -5.85 -17.74 -19.60
CA GLN A 790 -5.04 -16.53 -19.85
C GLN A 790 -5.43 -15.39 -18.93
N ASP A 791 -6.72 -15.16 -18.75
CA ASP A 791 -7.24 -14.07 -17.93
C ASP A 791 -6.87 -14.22 -16.45
N VAL A 792 -6.96 -15.43 -15.90
CA VAL A 792 -6.60 -15.69 -14.48
C VAL A 792 -5.10 -15.44 -14.26
N GLU A 793 -4.25 -15.92 -15.15
CA GLU A 793 -2.79 -15.67 -15.06
C GLU A 793 -2.44 -14.16 -15.17
N GLN A 794 -3.27 -13.38 -15.86
CA GLN A 794 -3.10 -11.94 -16.05
C GLN A 794 -3.94 -11.07 -15.10
N PHE A 795 -4.69 -11.66 -14.20
CA PHE A 795 -5.64 -10.97 -13.31
C PHE A 795 -6.72 -10.16 -14.04
N SER A 796 -7.09 -10.59 -15.23
CA SER A 796 -8.16 -9.99 -16.05
C SER A 796 -9.52 -10.64 -15.78
N PHE A 797 -9.94 -10.67 -14.52
CA PHE A 797 -11.13 -11.42 -14.08
C PHE A 797 -12.44 -10.89 -14.67
N ASN A 798 -12.54 -9.59 -14.93
CA ASN A 798 -13.73 -9.00 -15.55
C ASN A 798 -13.99 -9.56 -16.94
N THR A 799 -12.96 -9.84 -17.73
CA THR A 799 -13.11 -10.47 -19.04
C THR A 799 -13.41 -11.96 -18.94
N SER A 800 -12.94 -12.63 -17.89
CA SER A 800 -13.35 -14.02 -17.60
C SER A 800 -14.85 -14.13 -17.34
N VAL A 801 -15.41 -13.26 -16.49
CA VAL A 801 -16.85 -13.26 -16.20
C VAL A 801 -17.67 -13.03 -17.47
N ALA A 802 -17.25 -12.08 -18.30
CA ALA A 802 -17.88 -11.83 -19.61
C ALA A 802 -17.79 -13.07 -20.52
N ALA A 803 -16.65 -13.77 -20.55
CA ALA A 803 -16.46 -14.99 -21.33
C ALA A 803 -17.37 -16.13 -20.86
N PHE A 804 -17.56 -16.31 -19.55
CA PHE A 804 -18.53 -17.25 -18.99
C PHE A 804 -19.96 -16.93 -19.48
N MET A 805 -20.36 -15.67 -19.45
CA MET A 805 -21.70 -15.26 -19.89
C MET A 805 -21.93 -15.57 -21.38
N ILE A 806 -20.92 -15.31 -22.22
CA ILE A 806 -20.96 -15.61 -23.64
C ILE A 806 -21.10 -17.12 -23.87
N CYS A 807 -20.22 -17.92 -23.29
CA CYS A 807 -20.21 -19.36 -23.43
C CYS A 807 -21.55 -20.00 -23.00
N ILE A 808 -22.08 -19.57 -21.85
CA ILE A 808 -23.36 -20.13 -21.34
C ILE A 808 -24.52 -19.77 -22.27
N ASN A 809 -24.55 -18.57 -22.84
CA ASN A 809 -25.56 -18.20 -23.82
C ASN A 809 -25.45 -19.06 -25.11
N GLU A 810 -24.23 -19.33 -25.60
CA GLU A 810 -23.96 -20.22 -26.74
C GLU A 810 -24.44 -21.64 -26.44
N LEU A 811 -24.02 -22.20 -25.28
CA LEU A 811 -24.41 -23.57 -24.87
C LEU A 811 -25.92 -23.73 -24.66
N GLN A 812 -26.61 -22.70 -24.16
CA GLN A 812 -28.07 -22.68 -24.08
C GLN A 812 -28.70 -22.68 -25.47
N GLY A 813 -28.19 -21.90 -26.41
CA GLY A 813 -28.64 -21.88 -27.81
C GLY A 813 -28.49 -23.25 -28.48
N LEU A 814 -27.39 -23.94 -28.17
CA LEU A 814 -27.09 -25.30 -28.66
C LEU A 814 -27.88 -26.38 -27.89
N LYS A 815 -28.59 -26.02 -26.81
CA LYS A 815 -29.33 -26.95 -25.94
C LYS A 815 -28.41 -28.02 -25.35
N THR A 816 -27.19 -27.67 -25.05
CA THR A 816 -26.14 -28.57 -24.54
C THR A 816 -26.61 -29.36 -23.32
N ALA A 817 -26.34 -30.65 -23.32
CA ALA A 817 -26.56 -31.54 -22.18
C ALA A 817 -25.38 -32.53 -21.98
N SER A 818 -24.37 -32.48 -22.83
CA SER A 818 -23.23 -33.39 -22.80
C SER A 818 -22.35 -33.15 -21.56
N ARG A 819 -22.08 -34.22 -20.80
CA ARG A 819 -21.13 -34.24 -19.69
C ARG A 819 -19.74 -33.81 -20.14
N GLU A 820 -19.33 -34.18 -21.36
CA GLU A 820 -18.02 -33.83 -21.93
C GLU A 820 -17.77 -32.32 -21.96
N VAL A 821 -18.82 -31.49 -22.02
CA VAL A 821 -18.75 -30.03 -21.98
C VAL A 821 -19.08 -29.48 -20.59
N LEU A 822 -20.13 -30.00 -19.97
CA LEU A 822 -20.67 -29.42 -18.72
C LEU A 822 -19.78 -29.70 -17.49
N GLN A 823 -19.05 -30.81 -17.46
CA GLN A 823 -18.16 -31.13 -16.36
C GLN A 823 -16.90 -30.23 -16.34
N PRO A 824 -16.15 -30.05 -17.44
CA PRO A 824 -15.03 -29.08 -17.46
C PRO A 824 -15.47 -27.63 -17.21
N LEU A 825 -16.67 -27.26 -17.66
CA LEU A 825 -17.22 -25.92 -17.39
C LEU A 825 -17.30 -25.60 -15.89
N LEU A 826 -17.70 -26.61 -15.07
CA LEU A 826 -17.75 -26.45 -13.60
C LEU A 826 -16.36 -26.22 -13.00
N ILE A 827 -15.35 -26.92 -13.51
CA ILE A 827 -13.96 -26.75 -13.03
C ILE A 827 -13.47 -25.33 -13.31
N LEU A 828 -13.75 -24.79 -14.51
CA LEU A 828 -13.41 -23.40 -14.86
C LEU A 828 -14.14 -22.38 -13.98
N LEU A 829 -15.38 -22.65 -13.63
CA LEU A 829 -16.23 -21.76 -12.84
C LEU A 829 -15.90 -21.82 -11.34
N ALA A 830 -15.42 -22.96 -10.83
CA ALA A 830 -15.21 -23.19 -9.41
C ALA A 830 -14.40 -22.09 -8.68
N PRO A 831 -13.32 -21.52 -9.25
CA PRO A 831 -12.62 -20.41 -8.63
C PRO A 831 -13.49 -19.17 -8.43
N PHE A 832 -14.39 -18.89 -9.34
CA PHE A 832 -15.23 -17.69 -9.35
C PHE A 832 -16.51 -17.83 -8.51
N ALA A 833 -17.18 -18.99 -8.64
CA ALA A 833 -18.45 -19.30 -8.00
C ALA A 833 -18.39 -20.70 -7.37
N PRO A 834 -17.67 -20.86 -6.25
CA PRO A 834 -17.34 -22.18 -5.71
C PRO A 834 -18.54 -22.97 -5.20
N HIS A 835 -19.56 -22.31 -4.68
CA HIS A 835 -20.70 -23.02 -4.07
C HIS A 835 -21.58 -23.68 -5.14
N ILE A 836 -21.99 -22.95 -6.17
CA ILE A 836 -22.80 -23.52 -7.26
C ILE A 836 -22.00 -24.56 -8.03
N ALA A 837 -20.70 -24.35 -8.21
CA ALA A 837 -19.84 -25.30 -8.90
C ALA A 837 -19.71 -26.61 -8.13
N GLU A 838 -19.52 -26.58 -6.81
CA GLU A 838 -19.49 -27.78 -5.96
C GLU A 838 -20.82 -28.52 -5.98
N GLU A 839 -21.96 -27.80 -5.87
CA GLU A 839 -23.30 -28.41 -5.92
C GLU A 839 -23.55 -29.15 -7.22
N LEU A 840 -23.27 -28.51 -8.35
CA LEU A 840 -23.48 -29.10 -9.67
C LEU A 840 -22.48 -30.23 -9.94
N TRP A 841 -21.28 -30.17 -9.42
CA TRP A 841 -20.26 -31.20 -9.51
C TRP A 841 -20.74 -32.53 -8.89
N HIS A 842 -21.27 -32.46 -7.68
CA HIS A 842 -21.86 -33.61 -7.02
C HIS A 842 -23.16 -34.06 -7.69
N ALA A 843 -23.95 -33.12 -8.19
CA ALA A 843 -25.19 -33.44 -8.90
C ALA A 843 -24.99 -34.29 -10.18
N ILE A 844 -23.86 -34.07 -10.88
CA ILE A 844 -23.50 -34.87 -12.05
C ILE A 844 -22.84 -36.21 -11.71
N GLY A 845 -22.71 -36.55 -10.42
CA GLY A 845 -22.27 -37.87 -9.95
C GLY A 845 -20.82 -37.96 -9.51
N GLU A 846 -20.13 -36.85 -9.37
CA GLU A 846 -18.77 -36.84 -8.82
C GLU A 846 -18.80 -36.99 -7.29
N GLU A 847 -18.03 -37.94 -6.77
CA GLU A 847 -18.01 -38.25 -5.32
C GLU A 847 -17.01 -37.39 -4.53
N THR A 848 -15.94 -36.89 -5.18
CA THR A 848 -14.93 -36.05 -4.56
C THR A 848 -15.27 -34.57 -4.70
N THR A 849 -14.71 -33.73 -3.82
CA THR A 849 -14.84 -32.27 -3.97
C THR A 849 -14.22 -31.79 -5.27
N ILE A 850 -14.81 -30.78 -5.89
CA ILE A 850 -14.30 -30.15 -7.12
C ILE A 850 -12.90 -29.55 -6.91
N VAL A 851 -12.51 -29.25 -5.67
CA VAL A 851 -11.16 -28.76 -5.31
C VAL A 851 -10.07 -29.77 -5.71
N ALA A 852 -10.39 -31.07 -5.74
CA ALA A 852 -9.47 -32.13 -6.16
C ALA A 852 -9.43 -32.37 -7.68
N ALA A 853 -10.22 -31.66 -8.45
CA ALA A 853 -10.25 -31.78 -9.90
C ALA A 853 -8.98 -31.18 -10.54
N GLN A 854 -8.75 -31.54 -11.80
CA GLN A 854 -7.66 -31.00 -12.60
C GLN A 854 -8.16 -29.95 -13.57
N TRP A 855 -7.46 -28.81 -13.64
CA TRP A 855 -7.77 -27.75 -14.60
C TRP A 855 -7.72 -28.26 -16.03
N PRO A 856 -8.77 -28.03 -16.85
CA PRO A 856 -8.82 -28.54 -18.21
C PRO A 856 -7.85 -27.82 -19.14
N GLU A 857 -7.27 -28.57 -20.07
CA GLU A 857 -6.43 -28.04 -21.14
C GLU A 857 -7.28 -27.81 -22.41
N TYR A 858 -6.96 -26.73 -23.14
CA TYR A 858 -7.65 -26.51 -24.43
C TYR A 858 -6.91 -27.14 -25.59
N ASP A 859 -7.68 -27.60 -26.60
CA ASP A 859 -7.15 -28.12 -27.84
C ASP A 859 -7.25 -27.04 -28.94
N GLU A 860 -6.09 -26.59 -29.42
CA GLU A 860 -6.01 -25.61 -30.49
C GLU A 860 -6.73 -26.00 -31.78
N LYS A 861 -6.80 -27.29 -32.09
CA LYS A 861 -7.51 -27.80 -33.28
C LYS A 861 -9.00 -27.47 -33.24
N LEU A 862 -9.59 -27.46 -32.07
CA LEU A 862 -10.98 -27.10 -31.85
C LEU A 862 -11.25 -25.59 -31.92
N LEU A 863 -10.22 -24.78 -31.87
CA LEU A 863 -10.29 -23.32 -31.95
C LEU A 863 -10.19 -22.76 -33.36
N VAL A 864 -9.84 -23.60 -34.32
CA VAL A 864 -9.75 -23.21 -35.75
C VAL A 864 -11.14 -22.82 -36.23
N GLU A 865 -11.26 -21.63 -36.78
CA GLU A 865 -12.50 -21.19 -37.41
C GLU A 865 -12.52 -21.74 -38.83
N ASP A 866 -13.43 -22.67 -39.11
CA ASP A 866 -13.61 -23.23 -40.43
C ASP A 866 -14.37 -22.27 -41.37
N SER A 867 -14.95 -21.23 -40.83
CA SER A 867 -15.74 -20.23 -41.56
C SER A 867 -15.45 -18.80 -41.10
N PHE A 868 -15.70 -17.84 -41.98
CA PHE A 868 -15.75 -16.43 -41.68
C PHE A 868 -17.15 -15.88 -41.81
N LYS A 869 -17.59 -15.07 -40.85
CA LYS A 869 -18.83 -14.25 -40.90
C LYS A 869 -18.52 -12.93 -41.61
N TYR A 870 -18.86 -12.82 -42.86
CA TYR A 870 -18.67 -11.61 -43.61
C TYR A 870 -19.87 -10.66 -43.44
N PRO A 871 -19.71 -9.46 -42.89
CA PRO A 871 -20.71 -8.42 -43.08
C PRO A 871 -20.77 -8.02 -44.55
N VAL A 872 -21.96 -8.09 -45.13
CA VAL A 872 -22.21 -7.73 -46.53
C VAL A 872 -22.83 -6.35 -46.58
N SER A 873 -22.12 -5.44 -47.27
CA SER A 873 -22.53 -4.07 -47.45
C SER A 873 -22.97 -3.83 -48.89
N PHE A 874 -23.97 -2.94 -49.08
CA PHE A 874 -24.37 -2.39 -50.38
C PHE A 874 -24.06 -0.89 -50.38
N ASN A 875 -23.22 -0.50 -51.32
CA ASN A 875 -22.74 0.90 -51.39
C ASN A 875 -22.24 1.43 -50.04
N GLY A 876 -21.43 0.64 -49.30
CA GLY A 876 -20.83 0.97 -48.02
C GLY A 876 -21.71 0.84 -46.77
N LYS A 877 -22.99 0.47 -46.93
CA LYS A 877 -23.92 0.27 -45.81
C LYS A 877 -24.18 -1.21 -45.57
N THR A 878 -23.81 -1.77 -44.43
CA THR A 878 -24.01 -3.15 -44.06
C THR A 878 -25.50 -3.50 -44.03
N ARG A 879 -25.88 -4.64 -44.67
CA ARG A 879 -27.27 -5.08 -44.80
C ARG A 879 -27.55 -6.42 -44.14
N PHE A 880 -26.64 -7.37 -44.27
CA PHE A 880 -26.74 -8.69 -43.65
C PHE A 880 -25.34 -9.30 -43.43
N THR A 881 -25.28 -10.48 -42.85
CA THR A 881 -24.05 -11.23 -42.62
C THR A 881 -24.20 -12.59 -43.27
N ILE A 882 -23.15 -13.04 -43.99
CA ILE A 882 -23.07 -14.37 -44.57
C ILE A 882 -21.88 -15.13 -43.97
N GLU A 883 -22.09 -16.40 -43.65
CA GLU A 883 -21.02 -17.25 -43.15
C GLU A 883 -20.51 -18.14 -44.29
N LEU A 884 -19.20 -18.06 -44.57
CA LEU A 884 -18.55 -18.75 -45.66
C LEU A 884 -17.30 -19.47 -45.19
N PRO A 885 -16.94 -20.65 -45.78
CA PRO A 885 -15.74 -21.37 -45.43
C PRO A 885 -14.49 -20.50 -45.50
N ARG A 886 -13.56 -20.68 -44.53
CA ARG A 886 -12.33 -19.91 -44.48
C ARG A 886 -11.45 -20.07 -45.72
N GLU A 887 -11.47 -21.26 -46.29
CA GLU A 887 -10.69 -21.61 -47.48
C GLU A 887 -11.37 -21.25 -48.78
N ALA A 888 -12.55 -20.66 -48.73
CA ALA A 888 -13.30 -20.28 -49.94
C ALA A 888 -12.50 -19.23 -50.73
N SER A 889 -12.35 -19.49 -52.00
CA SER A 889 -11.73 -18.56 -52.93
C SER A 889 -12.57 -17.29 -53.11
N GLN A 890 -11.98 -16.21 -53.59
CA GLN A 890 -12.74 -14.96 -53.84
C GLN A 890 -13.89 -15.12 -54.82
N ASP A 891 -13.76 -16.09 -55.77
CA ASP A 891 -14.82 -16.37 -56.74
C ASP A 891 -15.96 -17.15 -56.09
N GLU A 892 -15.66 -18.14 -55.25
CA GLU A 892 -16.67 -18.86 -54.44
C GLU A 892 -17.38 -17.93 -53.46
N ILE A 893 -16.66 -17.02 -52.81
CA ILE A 893 -17.26 -16.00 -51.94
C ILE A 893 -18.19 -15.08 -52.71
N ARG A 894 -17.76 -14.66 -53.89
CA ARG A 894 -18.56 -13.80 -54.77
C ARG A 894 -19.84 -14.49 -55.23
N GLU A 895 -19.74 -15.75 -55.69
CA GLU A 895 -20.88 -16.54 -56.12
C GLU A 895 -21.86 -16.78 -54.96
N ALA A 896 -21.36 -17.19 -53.79
CA ALA A 896 -22.17 -17.46 -52.62
C ALA A 896 -22.92 -16.20 -52.15
N VAL A 897 -22.24 -15.05 -52.11
CA VAL A 897 -22.86 -13.82 -51.61
C VAL A 897 -23.90 -13.28 -52.61
N LEU A 898 -23.65 -13.40 -53.93
CA LEU A 898 -24.60 -12.93 -54.94
C LEU A 898 -25.81 -13.85 -55.09
N SER A 899 -25.67 -15.13 -54.79
CA SER A 899 -26.78 -16.09 -54.80
C SER A 899 -27.60 -16.12 -53.52
N ALA A 900 -27.13 -15.46 -52.44
CA ALA A 900 -27.86 -15.43 -51.17
C ALA A 900 -29.20 -14.67 -51.30
N ASP A 901 -30.27 -15.27 -50.74
CA ASP A 901 -31.62 -14.67 -50.79
C ASP A 901 -31.65 -13.24 -50.20
N GLU A 902 -30.87 -12.97 -49.17
CA GLU A 902 -30.73 -11.62 -48.59
C GLU A 902 -30.10 -10.64 -49.56
N ALA A 903 -29.11 -11.08 -50.36
CA ALA A 903 -28.46 -10.23 -51.35
C ALA A 903 -29.40 -9.92 -52.50
N GLN A 904 -30.19 -10.91 -52.92
CA GLN A 904 -31.17 -10.76 -53.99
C GLN A 904 -32.21 -9.66 -53.69
N LYS A 905 -32.65 -9.53 -52.47
CA LYS A 905 -33.54 -8.45 -51.98
C LYS A 905 -32.96 -7.05 -52.22
N TRP A 906 -31.64 -6.89 -52.11
CA TRP A 906 -30.99 -5.62 -52.31
C TRP A 906 -30.46 -5.39 -53.71
N LEU A 907 -30.27 -6.46 -54.48
CA LEU A 907 -29.90 -6.38 -55.91
C LEU A 907 -31.05 -5.90 -56.78
N GLU A 908 -32.32 -6.23 -56.42
CA GLU A 908 -33.54 -5.88 -57.17
C GLU A 908 -33.42 -6.17 -58.66
N GLY A 909 -32.79 -7.30 -59.03
CA GLY A 909 -32.55 -7.71 -60.42
C GLY A 909 -31.41 -6.94 -61.11
N LYS A 910 -30.69 -6.06 -60.44
CA LYS A 910 -29.56 -5.30 -61.01
C LYS A 910 -28.29 -6.12 -60.97
N THR A 911 -27.41 -5.99 -61.94
CA THR A 911 -26.06 -6.51 -61.92
C THR A 911 -25.12 -5.60 -61.19
N PRO A 912 -24.36 -6.05 -60.16
CA PRO A 912 -23.41 -5.18 -59.45
C PRO A 912 -22.31 -4.68 -60.39
N LYS A 913 -21.95 -3.39 -60.23
CA LYS A 913 -20.80 -2.80 -60.93
C LYS A 913 -19.49 -3.42 -60.40
N LYS A 914 -19.44 -3.69 -59.12
CA LYS A 914 -18.25 -4.27 -58.47
C LYS A 914 -18.62 -4.97 -57.19
N VAL A 915 -17.98 -6.12 -56.89
CA VAL A 915 -18.00 -6.78 -55.58
C VAL A 915 -16.60 -6.73 -55.05
N ILE A 916 -16.45 -6.03 -53.92
CA ILE A 916 -15.17 -5.84 -53.22
C ILE A 916 -15.16 -6.81 -52.06
N ILE A 917 -14.23 -7.76 -52.08
CA ILE A 917 -14.08 -8.76 -51.03
C ILE A 917 -12.75 -8.48 -50.32
N VAL A 918 -12.84 -8.22 -49.00
CA VAL A 918 -11.67 -8.16 -48.12
C VAL A 918 -11.68 -9.47 -47.33
N PRO A 919 -10.79 -10.42 -47.65
CA PRO A 919 -10.78 -11.73 -47.02
C PRO A 919 -10.81 -11.67 -45.50
N GLY A 920 -11.70 -12.40 -44.85
CA GLY A 920 -11.86 -12.43 -43.41
C GLY A 920 -12.41 -11.16 -42.76
N ARG A 921 -12.84 -10.15 -43.52
CA ARG A 921 -13.31 -8.86 -43.00
C ARG A 921 -14.69 -8.42 -43.45
N ILE A 922 -14.85 -8.14 -44.70
CA ILE A 922 -16.09 -7.53 -45.23
C ILE A 922 -16.25 -7.81 -46.73
N ILE A 923 -17.49 -7.85 -47.16
CA ILE A 923 -17.86 -7.85 -48.58
C ILE A 923 -18.67 -6.57 -48.85
N ASN A 924 -18.31 -5.82 -49.91
CA ASN A 924 -19.06 -4.64 -50.30
C ASN A 924 -19.50 -4.75 -51.79
N ILE A 925 -20.79 -4.73 -52.01
CA ILE A 925 -21.45 -4.80 -53.33
C ILE A 925 -21.73 -3.36 -53.74
N VAL A 926 -21.20 -2.94 -54.87
CA VAL A 926 -21.44 -1.62 -55.47
C VAL A 926 -22.41 -1.76 -56.62
N LEU A 927 -23.55 -1.10 -56.53
CA LEU A 927 -24.62 -1.11 -57.52
C LEU A 927 -24.49 0.02 -58.55
#